data_a23e7b49a85c3ccc9595e24beac07039
#
_entry.id   a23e7b49a85c3ccc9595e24beac07039
#
_cell.length_a   1.000
_cell.length_b   1.000
_cell.length_c   1.000
_cell.angle_alpha   90.00
_cell.angle_beta   90.00
_cell.angle_gamma   90.00
#
_symmetry.space_group_name_H-M   'P 1'
#
loop_
_entity.id
_entity.type
_entity.pdbx_description
1 polymer ?
#
loop_
_entity_poly.entity_id
_entity_poly.type
_entity_poly.pdbx_seq_one_letter_code
_entity_poly.pdbx_strand_id
1 'polypeptide(L)'
;MNIRPWCNGSTSGSDPENRGSSPCGRTISTNSLGWLLSCESYRRALARSSLILASTLAIGCVTSAPSPTSQPDNAILVDVANANIGTFTAEDQTRSSALHHFLVGQLSLNDQDFKTALDNFSAVVELADEPTPLVYSKLADLHLRFGELDKALQAAETALREDPSDPSNRLLYAGVLEALGRDAEAEPQYKKLIEEYPGKFDAYVLLSNLYVKQGRFQDSLDLLKRLERIDPSDSLAHYYLGRTYELMERYPQAEAEYMRVFESDPTLSRGSVELLRVLLRNKKSDKAKALCERMLQKDPTNAVARKVLGHLMLGESKLDEALKHLVVLEGIEADASDTRFKIALIQMEKRNYEEAVRELNLVLATKPDHSEARYYLASIYAGSGKRKEALEELFSIPNGDPMFVKSRTFAAFVLRQDNELKRARDVVAEAREVEPENKNLLLYQVLILRDLKEYRKAESLMREALTREPNDERLLFNLSLVLHERGKDDEALSLMERVVEINPRNSDALNYLAYGLIDKGRDLGRAQELARRALEVKPQDPYYLDTLGWAQFKAGKVEESEATLAKAASGAGDDIVVLDHYIEVLLARKKYDKAAALMKGVTEREVTQEELADEDTAAAYKRIKDRLRDLIREQPGLSSVEKVSLNKKEAVFKQQQTSFDVELLTGGLP
;
A
#
# COMPACT_ATOMS: atom_id res chain seq x y z
N MET A 1 23.94 25.64 19.64
CA MET A 1 24.42 26.81 18.88
C MET A 1 23.22 27.61 18.40
N ASN A 2 23.12 28.82 18.90
CA ASN A 2 22.06 29.79 18.54
C ASN A 2 22.16 30.22 17.10
N ILE A 3 21.02 30.30 16.39
CA ILE A 3 20.78 31.38 15.43
C ILE A 3 19.29 31.75 15.51
N ARG A 4 19.09 33.02 15.84
CA ARG A 4 17.81 33.74 15.92
C ARG A 4 17.41 34.35 14.58
N PRO A 5 16.19 34.91 14.49
CA PRO A 5 15.36 35.03 13.29
C PRO A 5 15.51 36.39 12.57
N TRP A 6 14.93 36.48 11.38
CA TRP A 6 14.63 37.79 10.76
C TRP A 6 13.16 37.87 10.35
N CYS A 7 12.53 38.89 10.91
CA CYS A 7 11.20 39.39 10.58
C CYS A 7 11.27 40.62 9.64
N ASN A 8 10.11 40.94 9.03
CA ASN A 8 9.64 42.20 8.45
C ASN A 8 9.98 42.45 6.98
N GLY A 9 9.02 42.85 6.19
CA GLY A 9 8.01 43.87 6.25
C GLY A 9 7.10 43.84 5.02
N SER A 10 5.86 44.03 5.24
CA SER A 10 4.90 45.04 4.77
C SER A 10 5.16 45.66 3.39
N THR A 11 4.19 45.83 2.48
CA THR A 11 2.96 46.62 2.54
C THR A 11 2.18 46.50 1.24
N SER A 12 0.85 46.55 1.33
CA SER A 12 -0.16 47.29 0.55
C SER A 12 -0.15 47.19 -0.97
N GLY A 13 -1.20 46.97 -1.66
CA GLY A 13 -2.50 47.52 -1.64
C GLY A 13 -3.29 47.25 -2.91
N SER A 14 -4.58 47.34 -2.76
CA SER A 14 -5.63 47.73 -3.73
C SER A 14 -6.10 46.79 -4.82
N ASP A 15 -7.30 46.31 -4.59
CA ASP A 15 -8.40 46.07 -5.54
C ASP A 15 -8.66 47.29 -6.48
N PRO A 16 -9.52 47.24 -7.50
CA PRO A 16 -10.71 46.40 -7.73
C PRO A 16 -11.08 46.07 -9.20
N GLU A 17 -12.13 45.23 -9.32
CA GLU A 17 -13.15 45.21 -10.40
C GLU A 17 -12.78 44.76 -11.83
N ASN A 18 -13.33 43.65 -12.29
CA ASN A 18 -14.46 43.73 -13.22
C ASN A 18 -15.13 42.35 -13.50
N ARG A 19 -16.43 42.48 -13.67
CA ARG A 19 -17.45 41.47 -13.95
C ARG A 19 -17.30 40.77 -15.32
N GLY A 20 -17.82 39.55 -15.42
CA GLY A 20 -18.26 39.06 -16.71
C GLY A 20 -18.53 37.56 -16.80
N SER A 21 -19.78 37.17 -16.53
CA SER A 21 -20.58 36.11 -17.20
C SER A 21 -20.05 34.71 -17.33
N SER A 22 -20.73 33.79 -16.64
CA SER A 22 -20.92 32.36 -16.99
C SER A 22 -21.50 32.21 -18.40
N PRO A 23 -21.31 31.03 -19.03
CA PRO A 23 -22.30 29.98 -18.79
C PRO A 23 -21.81 28.52 -18.83
N CYS A 24 -22.44 27.71 -17.99
CA CYS A 24 -22.93 26.35 -18.27
C CYS A 24 -22.05 25.39 -19.08
N GLY A 25 -21.41 24.43 -18.40
CA GLY A 25 -20.86 23.23 -19.03
C GLY A 25 -21.13 22.01 -18.14
N ARG A 26 -21.93 21.11 -18.64
CA ARG A 26 -22.46 19.91 -17.99
C ARG A 26 -21.35 18.97 -17.53
N THR A 27 -21.46 18.50 -16.31
CA THR A 27 -20.73 17.38 -15.73
C THR A 27 -21.10 16.08 -16.41
N ILE A 28 -20.10 15.39 -16.95
CA ILE A 28 -20.20 13.97 -17.32
C ILE A 28 -19.49 13.19 -16.22
N SER A 29 -20.27 12.42 -15.46
CA SER A 29 -19.75 11.47 -14.49
C SER A 29 -19.25 10.23 -15.22
N THR A 30 -17.99 9.89 -15.08
CA THR A 30 -17.46 8.57 -15.42
C THR A 30 -16.84 7.94 -14.18
N ASN A 31 -17.65 7.14 -13.48
CA ASN A 31 -17.13 6.14 -12.55
C ASN A 31 -16.61 4.96 -13.36
N SER A 32 -15.33 4.67 -13.28
CA SER A 32 -14.75 3.31 -13.30
C SER A 32 -13.23 3.36 -13.42
N LEU A 33 -12.53 3.10 -12.33
CA LEU A 33 -11.18 2.53 -12.34
C LEU A 33 -10.78 2.15 -10.91
N GLY A 34 -11.28 1.04 -10.47
CA GLY A 34 -10.77 0.37 -9.29
C GLY A 34 -10.79 -1.13 -9.53
N TRP A 35 -9.69 -1.69 -10.04
CA TRP A 35 -9.44 -3.14 -10.02
C TRP A 35 -8.02 -3.42 -10.51
N LEU A 36 -7.13 -3.55 -9.59
CA LEU A 36 -5.87 -4.29 -9.77
C LEU A 36 -5.53 -4.93 -8.42
N LEU A 37 -5.67 -6.25 -8.37
CA LEU A 37 -5.21 -7.24 -7.43
C LEU A 37 -6.33 -8.08 -6.79
N SER A 38 -6.65 -9.22 -7.39
CA SER A 38 -6.73 -10.53 -6.75
C SER A 38 -7.30 -11.57 -7.73
N CYS A 39 -6.63 -12.70 -7.84
CA CYS A 39 -6.92 -13.77 -8.80
C CYS A 39 -8.24 -14.54 -8.56
N GLU A 40 -8.94 -14.32 -7.46
CA GLU A 40 -10.17 -15.04 -7.09
C GLU A 40 -11.46 -14.34 -7.58
N SER A 41 -11.38 -13.05 -7.87
CA SER A 41 -12.47 -12.26 -8.47
C SER A 41 -12.67 -12.54 -9.96
N TYR A 42 -11.69 -13.12 -10.62
CA TYR A 42 -11.73 -13.36 -12.07
C TYR A 42 -12.75 -14.45 -12.50
N ARG A 43 -12.98 -15.45 -11.64
CA ARG A 43 -13.99 -16.49 -11.92
C ARG A 43 -15.43 -16.00 -11.75
N ARG A 44 -15.68 -14.97 -10.94
CA ARG A 44 -17.01 -14.37 -10.76
C ARG A 44 -17.29 -13.21 -11.74
N ALA A 45 -16.25 -12.61 -12.33
CA ALA A 45 -16.39 -11.54 -13.33
C ALA A 45 -16.75 -12.10 -14.72
N LEU A 46 -16.35 -13.33 -15.06
CA LEU A 46 -16.71 -13.97 -16.33
C LEU A 46 -18.22 -14.23 -16.48
N ALA A 47 -18.94 -14.41 -15.37
CA ALA A 47 -20.40 -14.58 -15.41
C ALA A 47 -21.17 -13.27 -15.56
N ARG A 48 -20.53 -12.10 -15.35
CA ARG A 48 -21.16 -10.77 -15.48
C ARG A 48 -20.72 -10.00 -16.72
N SER A 49 -19.67 -10.42 -17.40
CA SER A 49 -19.10 -9.71 -18.56
C SER A 49 -19.87 -9.93 -19.88
N SER A 50 -20.72 -10.93 -19.94
CA SER A 50 -21.55 -11.20 -21.14
C SER A 50 -22.62 -10.11 -21.40
N LEU A 51 -23.05 -9.39 -20.37
CA LEU A 51 -24.08 -8.34 -20.47
C LEU A 51 -23.52 -6.97 -20.89
N ILE A 52 -22.24 -6.72 -20.78
CA ILE A 52 -21.64 -5.39 -21.09
C ILE A 52 -21.18 -5.33 -22.56
N LEU A 53 -20.94 -6.45 -23.22
CA LEU A 53 -20.45 -6.48 -24.59
C LEU A 53 -21.52 -6.21 -25.65
N ALA A 54 -22.78 -6.40 -25.35
CA ALA A 54 -23.88 -6.08 -26.28
C ALA A 54 -24.11 -4.57 -26.44
N SER A 55 -23.63 -3.74 -25.49
CA SER A 55 -23.89 -2.30 -25.49
C SER A 55 -22.87 -1.45 -26.25
N THR A 56 -21.76 -1.99 -26.71
CA THR A 56 -20.70 -1.23 -27.40
C THR A 56 -20.68 -1.35 -28.90
N LEU A 57 -21.57 -2.15 -29.47
CA LEU A 57 -21.62 -2.39 -30.92
C LEU A 57 -22.50 -1.39 -31.72
N ALA A 58 -23.16 -0.43 -31.08
CA ALA A 58 -24.05 0.51 -31.75
C ALA A 58 -23.41 1.88 -32.13
N ILE A 59 -22.09 2.06 -31.98
CA ILE A 59 -21.43 3.34 -32.31
C ILE A 59 -20.38 3.11 -33.40
N GLY A 60 -20.83 3.16 -34.64
CA GLY A 60 -19.91 3.07 -35.78
C GLY A 60 -20.55 3.46 -37.12
N CYS A 61 -21.26 4.58 -37.18
CA CYS A 61 -21.52 5.27 -38.45
C CYS A 61 -21.57 6.78 -38.23
N VAL A 62 -20.41 7.41 -38.18
CA VAL A 62 -20.31 8.86 -38.39
C VAL A 62 -19.94 9.05 -39.86
N THR A 63 -20.93 9.25 -40.70
CA THR A 63 -20.73 9.86 -42.01
C THR A 63 -20.55 11.36 -41.82
N SER A 64 -19.46 11.87 -42.37
CA SER A 64 -19.15 13.29 -42.49
C SER A 64 -20.30 14.12 -42.99
N ALA A 65 -20.76 15.08 -42.24
CA ALA A 65 -21.72 16.07 -42.69
C ALA A 65 -21.02 17.13 -43.60
N PRO A 66 -21.61 17.49 -44.73
CA PRO A 66 -21.17 18.65 -45.48
C PRO A 66 -21.69 19.95 -44.85
N SER A 67 -20.83 20.97 -44.90
CA SER A 67 -21.08 22.32 -44.43
C SER A 67 -22.36 22.97 -44.98
N PRO A 68 -23.12 23.77 -44.23
CA PRO A 68 -24.35 24.37 -44.63
C PRO A 68 -24.08 25.70 -45.40
N THR A 69 -24.27 25.69 -46.72
CA THR A 69 -24.49 26.86 -47.49
C THR A 69 -25.66 26.67 -48.41
N SER A 70 -26.86 27.01 -47.96
CA SER A 70 -27.95 27.60 -48.75
C SER A 70 -29.18 27.76 -47.84
N GLN A 71 -29.76 28.93 -47.88
CA GLN A 71 -31.03 29.27 -47.24
C GLN A 71 -32.13 28.35 -47.76
N PRO A 72 -33.07 27.86 -46.91
CA PRO A 72 -34.20 27.13 -47.39
C PRO A 72 -35.15 28.09 -48.09
N ASP A 73 -35.48 27.81 -49.38
CA ASP A 73 -36.54 28.44 -50.10
C ASP A 73 -37.88 28.29 -49.36
N ASN A 74 -38.46 29.38 -48.95
CA ASN A 74 -39.79 29.49 -48.33
C ASN A 74 -40.95 29.07 -49.25
N ALA A 75 -40.66 28.44 -50.38
CA ALA A 75 -41.67 28.05 -51.35
C ALA A 75 -42.41 26.71 -51.00
N ILE A 76 -41.82 25.91 -50.11
CA ILE A 76 -42.43 24.59 -49.78
C ILE A 76 -43.54 24.70 -48.71
N LEU A 77 -43.58 25.77 -47.93
CA LEU A 77 -44.55 25.91 -46.83
C LEU A 77 -45.92 26.44 -47.29
N VAL A 78 -46.09 26.91 -48.55
CA VAL A 78 -47.34 27.48 -49.02
C VAL A 78 -48.20 26.48 -49.72
N ASP A 79 -47.69 25.38 -50.26
CA ASP A 79 -48.47 24.34 -50.96
C ASP A 79 -49.19 23.32 -50.07
N VAL A 80 -48.70 23.19 -48.80
CA VAL A 80 -49.35 22.22 -47.84
C VAL A 80 -50.72 22.79 -47.33
N ALA A 81 -50.93 24.10 -47.35
CA ALA A 81 -52.10 24.73 -46.80
C ALA A 81 -53.32 24.60 -47.77
N ASN A 82 -53.13 24.25 -49.07
CA ASN A 82 -54.16 24.10 -50.08
C ASN A 82 -54.35 22.65 -50.54
N ALA A 83 -53.64 21.67 -49.99
CA ALA A 83 -53.94 20.30 -50.21
C ALA A 83 -55.27 19.99 -49.53
N ASN A 84 -56.24 19.54 -50.34
CA ASN A 84 -57.52 19.02 -49.88
C ASN A 84 -57.23 17.83 -48.95
N ILE A 85 -57.08 18.10 -47.63
CA ILE A 85 -56.87 17.05 -46.62
C ILE A 85 -58.20 16.30 -46.56
N GLY A 86 -58.30 15.23 -47.34
CA GLY A 86 -59.41 14.26 -47.21
C GLY A 86 -59.50 13.84 -45.73
N THR A 87 -60.72 13.51 -45.32
CA THR A 87 -60.94 13.00 -43.95
C THR A 87 -60.02 11.82 -43.73
N PHE A 88 -59.02 12.00 -42.80
CA PHE A 88 -58.12 10.89 -42.37
C PHE A 88 -58.99 9.69 -41.98
N THR A 89 -58.74 8.59 -42.58
CA THR A 89 -59.35 7.32 -42.18
C THR A 89 -58.81 6.87 -40.81
N ALA A 90 -59.55 5.99 -40.15
CA ALA A 90 -59.05 5.40 -38.91
C ALA A 90 -57.66 4.71 -39.10
N GLU A 91 -57.45 4.13 -40.29
CA GLU A 91 -56.22 3.51 -40.72
C GLU A 91 -55.05 4.55 -40.83
N ASP A 92 -55.36 5.74 -41.44
CA ASP A 92 -54.33 6.83 -41.49
C ASP A 92 -53.95 7.36 -40.12
N GLN A 93 -54.92 7.43 -39.19
CA GLN A 93 -54.63 7.83 -37.79
C GLN A 93 -53.79 6.80 -37.08
N THR A 94 -54.05 5.51 -37.26
CA THR A 94 -53.22 4.43 -36.64
C THR A 94 -51.83 4.43 -37.21
N ARG A 95 -51.66 4.57 -38.53
CA ARG A 95 -50.33 4.69 -39.16
C ARG A 95 -49.57 5.93 -38.67
N SER A 96 -50.25 7.08 -38.56
CA SER A 96 -49.63 8.31 -38.01
C SER A 96 -49.18 8.14 -36.56
N SER A 97 -50.00 7.47 -35.74
CA SER A 97 -49.66 7.16 -34.35
C SER A 97 -48.46 6.20 -34.24
N ALA A 98 -48.45 5.14 -35.05
CA ALA A 98 -47.31 4.20 -35.08
C ALA A 98 -46.00 4.91 -35.50
N LEU A 99 -46.08 5.78 -36.51
CA LEU A 99 -44.91 6.59 -36.93
C LEU A 99 -44.43 7.55 -35.80
N HIS A 100 -45.38 8.19 -35.12
CA HIS A 100 -45.06 9.04 -33.97
C HIS A 100 -44.28 8.25 -32.88
N HIS A 101 -44.81 7.10 -32.48
CA HIS A 101 -44.14 6.25 -31.48
C HIS A 101 -42.77 5.77 -31.97
N PHE A 102 -42.65 5.40 -33.25
CA PHE A 102 -41.36 5.03 -33.82
C PHE A 102 -40.32 6.15 -33.69
N LEU A 103 -40.69 7.40 -34.06
CA LEU A 103 -39.81 8.55 -33.97
C LEU A 103 -39.43 8.91 -32.52
N VAL A 104 -40.40 8.88 -31.60
CA VAL A 104 -40.14 9.10 -30.17
C VAL A 104 -39.21 8.01 -29.62
N GLY A 105 -39.48 6.75 -29.97
CA GLY A 105 -38.62 5.63 -29.59
C GLY A 105 -37.16 5.81 -30.08
N GLN A 106 -37.00 6.26 -31.34
CA GLN A 106 -35.69 6.51 -31.92
C GLN A 106 -34.95 7.69 -31.25
N LEU A 107 -35.67 8.77 -30.93
CA LEU A 107 -35.12 9.91 -30.20
C LEU A 107 -34.70 9.50 -28.76
N SER A 108 -35.56 8.75 -28.09
CA SER A 108 -35.26 8.23 -26.75
C SER A 108 -34.03 7.31 -26.73
N LEU A 109 -33.80 6.50 -27.79
CA LEU A 109 -32.53 5.75 -27.92
C LEU A 109 -31.32 6.66 -28.01
N ASN A 110 -31.41 7.75 -28.78
CA ASN A 110 -30.30 8.72 -28.90
C ASN A 110 -30.03 9.42 -27.60
N ASP A 111 -31.05 9.69 -26.79
CA ASP A 111 -30.93 10.30 -25.46
C ASP A 111 -30.60 9.27 -24.36
N GLN A 112 -30.41 8.00 -24.72
CA GLN A 112 -30.15 6.88 -23.80
C GLN A 112 -31.30 6.62 -22.80
N ASP A 113 -32.50 7.09 -23.06
CA ASP A 113 -33.72 6.76 -22.31
C ASP A 113 -34.31 5.45 -22.85
N PHE A 114 -33.68 4.35 -22.48
CA PHE A 114 -34.00 3.02 -22.94
C PHE A 114 -35.40 2.56 -22.54
N LYS A 115 -35.92 3.05 -21.40
CA LYS A 115 -37.27 2.70 -20.95
C LYS A 115 -38.34 3.33 -21.82
N THR A 116 -38.27 4.62 -22.07
CA THR A 116 -39.18 5.32 -22.97
C THR A 116 -39.05 4.78 -24.38
N ALA A 117 -37.85 4.42 -24.83
CA ALA A 117 -37.66 3.77 -26.12
C ALA A 117 -38.39 2.42 -26.20
N LEU A 118 -38.26 1.57 -25.17
CA LEU A 118 -38.95 0.27 -25.11
C LEU A 118 -40.47 0.41 -25.18
N ASP A 119 -41.02 1.30 -24.35
CA ASP A 119 -42.47 1.54 -24.31
C ASP A 119 -42.99 2.01 -25.67
N ASN A 120 -42.28 2.90 -26.35
CA ASN A 120 -42.69 3.42 -27.65
C ASN A 120 -42.54 2.40 -28.77
N PHE A 121 -41.43 1.63 -28.84
CA PHE A 121 -41.34 0.57 -29.86
C PHE A 121 -42.35 -0.56 -29.62
N SER A 122 -42.72 -0.86 -28.38
CA SER A 122 -43.80 -1.79 -28.06
C SER A 122 -45.14 -1.28 -28.59
N ALA A 123 -45.43 0.02 -28.41
CA ALA A 123 -46.62 0.64 -28.97
C ALA A 123 -46.67 0.59 -30.52
N VAL A 124 -45.50 0.68 -31.19
CA VAL A 124 -45.46 0.48 -32.66
C VAL A 124 -45.92 -0.92 -33.03
N VAL A 125 -45.52 -1.97 -32.31
CA VAL A 125 -45.93 -3.35 -32.59
C VAL A 125 -47.42 -3.55 -32.36
N GLU A 126 -48.01 -2.86 -31.38
CA GLU A 126 -49.46 -2.93 -31.12
C GLU A 126 -50.30 -2.17 -32.13
N LEU A 127 -49.78 -1.08 -32.71
CA LEU A 127 -50.50 -0.18 -33.59
C LEU A 127 -50.34 -0.50 -35.08
N ALA A 128 -49.21 -1.03 -35.50
CA ALA A 128 -48.94 -1.30 -36.91
C ALA A 128 -49.45 -2.67 -37.32
N ASP A 129 -50.16 -2.75 -38.44
CA ASP A 129 -50.63 -4.00 -38.98
C ASP A 129 -49.52 -4.96 -39.39
N GLU A 130 -48.43 -4.40 -39.92
CA GLU A 130 -47.17 -5.10 -40.27
C GLU A 130 -45.93 -4.32 -39.73
N PRO A 131 -45.53 -4.53 -38.49
CA PRO A 131 -44.31 -3.91 -37.94
C PRO A 131 -43.08 -4.36 -38.72
N THR A 132 -42.19 -3.43 -39.03
CA THR A 132 -40.97 -3.74 -39.79
C THR A 132 -39.97 -4.57 -38.96
N PRO A 133 -39.14 -5.41 -39.59
CA PRO A 133 -38.07 -6.17 -38.90
C PRO A 133 -37.17 -5.30 -38.03
N LEU A 134 -36.95 -4.04 -38.42
CA LEU A 134 -36.17 -3.05 -37.65
C LEU A 134 -36.79 -2.80 -36.27
N VAL A 135 -38.13 -2.71 -36.15
CA VAL A 135 -38.76 -2.50 -34.83
C VAL A 135 -38.52 -3.70 -33.92
N TYR A 136 -38.66 -4.90 -34.44
CA TYR A 136 -38.38 -6.12 -33.69
C TYR A 136 -36.91 -6.22 -33.26
N SER A 137 -35.97 -5.81 -34.12
CA SER A 137 -34.55 -5.75 -33.76
C SER A 137 -34.28 -4.76 -32.63
N LYS A 138 -34.91 -3.57 -32.66
CA LYS A 138 -34.81 -2.59 -31.56
C LYS A 138 -35.41 -3.11 -30.27
N LEU A 139 -36.56 -3.76 -30.33
CA LEU A 139 -37.17 -4.41 -29.17
C LEU A 139 -36.29 -5.52 -28.60
N ALA A 140 -35.68 -6.34 -29.42
CA ALA A 140 -34.78 -7.40 -28.99
C ALA A 140 -33.57 -6.84 -28.27
N ASP A 141 -32.91 -5.79 -28.80
CA ASP A 141 -31.78 -5.12 -28.12
C ASP A 141 -32.19 -4.50 -26.77
N LEU A 142 -33.37 -3.84 -26.74
CA LEU A 142 -33.89 -3.22 -25.51
C LEU A 142 -34.24 -4.26 -24.44
N HIS A 143 -34.96 -5.32 -24.81
CA HIS A 143 -35.29 -6.42 -23.90
C HIS A 143 -34.01 -7.11 -23.38
N LEU A 144 -32.98 -7.28 -24.23
CA LEU A 144 -31.69 -7.82 -23.84
C LEU A 144 -31.02 -6.92 -22.79
N ARG A 145 -31.06 -5.60 -22.98
CA ARG A 145 -30.51 -4.62 -22.02
C ARG A 145 -31.25 -4.64 -20.68
N PHE A 146 -32.53 -4.88 -20.65
CA PHE A 146 -33.32 -5.01 -19.42
C PHE A 146 -33.23 -6.42 -18.80
N GLY A 147 -32.53 -7.36 -19.43
CA GLY A 147 -32.42 -8.74 -18.94
C GLY A 147 -33.68 -9.59 -19.16
N GLU A 148 -34.60 -9.13 -19.98
CA GLU A 148 -35.86 -9.84 -20.37
C GLU A 148 -35.56 -10.79 -21.52
N LEU A 149 -34.74 -11.83 -21.26
CA LEU A 149 -34.12 -12.65 -22.29
C LEU A 149 -35.11 -13.41 -23.17
N ASP A 150 -36.25 -13.89 -22.61
CA ASP A 150 -37.27 -14.60 -23.38
C ASP A 150 -37.98 -13.68 -24.38
N LYS A 151 -38.28 -12.44 -23.97
CA LYS A 151 -38.86 -11.44 -24.86
C LYS A 151 -37.85 -10.99 -25.92
N ALA A 152 -36.58 -10.83 -25.55
CA ALA A 152 -35.53 -10.54 -26.49
C ALA A 152 -35.39 -11.63 -27.54
N LEU A 153 -35.51 -12.91 -27.16
CA LEU A 153 -35.47 -14.04 -28.08
C LEU A 153 -36.63 -14.01 -29.06
N GLN A 154 -37.84 -13.84 -28.56
CA GLN A 154 -39.03 -13.77 -29.40
C GLN A 154 -38.96 -12.64 -30.44
N ALA A 155 -38.52 -11.46 -30.00
CA ALA A 155 -38.36 -10.32 -30.90
C ALA A 155 -37.25 -10.54 -31.93
N ALA A 156 -36.07 -11.06 -31.49
CA ALA A 156 -34.97 -11.36 -32.41
C ALA A 156 -35.30 -12.45 -33.45
N GLU A 157 -36.03 -13.49 -33.02
CA GLU A 157 -36.50 -14.56 -33.91
C GLU A 157 -37.47 -14.02 -34.95
N THR A 158 -38.38 -13.13 -34.54
CA THR A 158 -39.32 -12.47 -35.44
C THR A 158 -38.57 -11.59 -36.44
N ALA A 159 -37.63 -10.75 -35.99
CA ALA A 159 -36.82 -9.91 -36.88
C ALA A 159 -36.07 -10.75 -37.94
N LEU A 160 -35.47 -11.87 -37.53
CA LEU A 160 -34.74 -12.76 -38.43
C LEU A 160 -35.67 -13.51 -39.38
N ARG A 161 -36.87 -13.86 -38.97
CA ARG A 161 -37.85 -14.53 -39.81
C ARG A 161 -38.43 -13.59 -40.89
N GLU A 162 -38.69 -12.36 -40.53
CA GLU A 162 -39.28 -11.35 -41.45
C GLU A 162 -38.22 -10.82 -42.46
N ASP A 163 -36.95 -10.68 -42.01
CA ASP A 163 -35.83 -10.36 -42.90
C ASP A 163 -34.61 -11.24 -42.62
N PRO A 164 -34.55 -12.42 -43.26
CA PRO A 164 -33.41 -13.34 -43.12
C PRO A 164 -32.15 -12.84 -43.82
N SER A 165 -32.26 -11.84 -44.70
CA SER A 165 -31.15 -11.31 -45.50
C SER A 165 -30.35 -10.23 -44.77
N ASP A 166 -30.90 -9.61 -43.72
CA ASP A 166 -30.16 -8.67 -42.93
C ASP A 166 -29.20 -9.40 -41.99
N PRO A 167 -27.86 -9.23 -42.16
CA PRO A 167 -26.85 -9.83 -41.27
C PRO A 167 -26.97 -9.38 -39.82
N SER A 168 -27.57 -8.19 -39.58
CA SER A 168 -27.73 -7.66 -38.22
C SER A 168 -28.79 -8.42 -37.43
N ASN A 169 -29.86 -8.85 -38.07
CA ASN A 169 -30.88 -9.66 -37.41
C ASN A 169 -30.38 -11.02 -36.97
N ARG A 170 -29.55 -11.67 -37.81
CA ARG A 170 -28.94 -12.96 -37.48
C ARG A 170 -27.87 -12.79 -36.35
N LEU A 171 -27.11 -11.70 -36.41
CA LEU A 171 -26.11 -11.39 -35.36
C LEU A 171 -26.81 -11.18 -34.02
N LEU A 172 -27.90 -10.42 -34.00
CA LEU A 172 -28.68 -10.15 -32.78
C LEU A 172 -29.30 -11.43 -32.23
N TYR A 173 -29.93 -12.25 -33.09
CA TYR A 173 -30.48 -13.53 -32.68
C TYR A 173 -29.44 -14.46 -32.06
N ALA A 174 -28.27 -14.58 -32.69
CA ALA A 174 -27.19 -15.37 -32.16
C ALA A 174 -26.71 -14.81 -30.78
N GLY A 175 -26.61 -13.50 -30.65
CA GLY A 175 -26.23 -12.85 -29.37
C GLY A 175 -27.23 -13.07 -28.25
N VAL A 176 -28.53 -13.07 -28.57
CA VAL A 176 -29.58 -13.38 -27.59
C VAL A 176 -29.56 -14.85 -27.17
N LEU A 177 -29.31 -15.77 -28.11
CA LEU A 177 -29.10 -17.19 -27.78
C LEU A 177 -27.89 -17.40 -26.83
N GLU A 178 -26.79 -16.69 -27.09
CA GLU A 178 -25.62 -16.74 -26.21
C GLU A 178 -25.92 -16.19 -24.82
N ALA A 179 -26.68 -15.09 -24.73
CA ALA A 179 -27.09 -14.50 -23.45
C ALA A 179 -27.97 -15.46 -22.63
N LEU A 180 -28.82 -16.27 -23.31
CA LEU A 180 -29.60 -17.34 -22.71
C LEU A 180 -28.76 -18.59 -22.32
N GLY A 181 -27.47 -18.62 -22.65
CA GLY A 181 -26.61 -19.80 -22.46
C GLY A 181 -26.87 -20.92 -23.47
N ARG A 182 -27.64 -20.66 -24.56
CA ARG A 182 -27.92 -21.60 -25.64
C ARG A 182 -26.78 -21.60 -26.67
N ASP A 183 -25.55 -21.76 -26.16
CA ASP A 183 -24.31 -21.64 -26.94
C ASP A 183 -24.28 -22.59 -28.17
N ALA A 184 -24.84 -23.78 -28.02
CA ALA A 184 -24.92 -24.77 -29.11
C ALA A 184 -25.80 -24.33 -30.29
N GLU A 185 -26.74 -23.44 -30.05
CA GLU A 185 -27.63 -22.89 -31.10
C GLU A 185 -27.11 -21.55 -31.64
N ALA A 186 -26.35 -20.80 -30.82
CA ALA A 186 -25.70 -19.55 -31.24
C ALA A 186 -24.55 -19.80 -32.23
N GLU A 187 -23.70 -20.82 -31.96
CA GLU A 187 -22.52 -21.13 -32.77
C GLU A 187 -22.84 -21.31 -34.28
N PRO A 188 -23.84 -22.12 -34.71
CA PRO A 188 -24.18 -22.26 -36.10
C PRO A 188 -24.72 -20.97 -36.74
N GLN A 189 -25.35 -20.08 -35.97
CA GLN A 189 -25.82 -18.80 -36.49
C GLN A 189 -24.64 -17.86 -36.80
N TYR A 190 -23.66 -17.78 -35.91
CA TYR A 190 -22.45 -17.04 -36.18
C TYR A 190 -21.65 -17.61 -37.36
N LYS A 191 -21.52 -18.94 -37.48
CA LYS A 191 -20.86 -19.58 -38.60
C LYS A 191 -21.51 -19.26 -39.92
N LYS A 192 -22.82 -19.39 -39.98
CA LYS A 192 -23.60 -19.07 -41.17
C LYS A 192 -23.45 -17.60 -41.57
N LEU A 193 -23.45 -16.69 -40.59
CA LEU A 193 -23.22 -15.27 -40.86
C LEU A 193 -21.82 -15.01 -41.46
N ILE A 194 -20.78 -15.67 -40.95
CA ILE A 194 -19.39 -15.56 -41.44
C ILE A 194 -19.25 -16.13 -42.86
N GLU A 195 -19.99 -17.18 -43.19
CA GLU A 195 -19.98 -17.79 -44.52
C GLU A 195 -20.70 -16.92 -45.55
N GLU A 196 -21.90 -16.39 -45.21
CA GLU A 196 -22.70 -15.55 -46.08
C GLU A 196 -22.14 -14.12 -46.22
N TYR A 197 -21.55 -13.59 -45.13
CA TYR A 197 -21.02 -12.21 -45.05
C TYR A 197 -19.62 -12.17 -44.45
N PRO A 198 -18.58 -12.57 -45.21
CA PRO A 198 -17.21 -12.64 -44.70
C PRO A 198 -16.61 -11.31 -44.19
N GLY A 199 -17.19 -10.17 -44.63
CA GLY A 199 -16.81 -8.83 -44.15
C GLY A 199 -17.52 -8.38 -42.85
N LYS A 200 -18.31 -9.23 -42.22
CA LYS A 200 -19.01 -8.91 -40.96
C LYS A 200 -18.10 -9.28 -39.77
N PHE A 201 -17.13 -8.43 -39.47
CA PHE A 201 -16.06 -8.69 -38.48
C PHE A 201 -16.59 -8.98 -37.08
N ASP A 202 -17.72 -8.34 -36.70
CA ASP A 202 -18.35 -8.57 -35.39
C ASP A 202 -18.67 -10.05 -35.13
N ALA A 203 -19.09 -10.78 -36.18
CA ALA A 203 -19.44 -12.20 -36.07
C ALA A 203 -18.21 -13.06 -35.71
N TYR A 204 -17.03 -12.72 -36.24
CA TYR A 204 -15.78 -13.42 -35.89
C TYR A 204 -15.42 -13.17 -34.45
N VAL A 205 -15.56 -11.93 -33.98
CA VAL A 205 -15.25 -11.55 -32.61
C VAL A 205 -16.15 -12.26 -31.61
N LEU A 206 -17.47 -12.26 -31.87
CA LEU A 206 -18.45 -12.90 -30.99
C LEU A 206 -18.27 -14.42 -30.97
N LEU A 207 -18.11 -15.06 -32.13
CA LEU A 207 -17.81 -16.50 -32.18
C LEU A 207 -16.48 -16.85 -31.50
N SER A 208 -15.46 -16.02 -31.68
CA SER A 208 -14.17 -16.19 -30.99
C SER A 208 -14.35 -16.13 -29.46
N ASN A 209 -15.12 -15.16 -28.95
CA ASN A 209 -15.42 -15.07 -27.52
C ASN A 209 -16.21 -16.29 -27.02
N LEU A 210 -17.15 -16.78 -27.81
CA LEU A 210 -17.89 -18.01 -27.49
C LEU A 210 -16.97 -19.22 -27.37
N TYR A 211 -16.00 -19.37 -28.29
CA TYR A 211 -15.00 -20.44 -28.22
C TYR A 211 -14.08 -20.29 -27.01
N VAL A 212 -13.64 -19.05 -26.68
CA VAL A 212 -12.86 -18.77 -25.47
C VAL A 212 -13.63 -19.14 -24.21
N LYS A 213 -14.92 -18.78 -24.14
CA LYS A 213 -15.83 -19.12 -23.03
C LYS A 213 -15.93 -20.64 -22.82
N GLN A 214 -15.92 -21.39 -23.91
CA GLN A 214 -15.96 -22.86 -23.92
C GLN A 214 -14.58 -23.53 -23.70
N GLY A 215 -13.51 -22.75 -23.57
CA GLY A 215 -12.11 -23.28 -23.48
C GLY A 215 -11.54 -23.77 -24.81
N ARG A 216 -12.24 -23.55 -25.94
CA ARG A 216 -11.85 -23.95 -27.30
C ARG A 216 -10.90 -22.89 -27.91
N PHE A 217 -9.78 -22.67 -27.24
CA PHE A 217 -8.85 -21.61 -27.64
C PHE A 217 -8.27 -21.80 -29.06
N GLN A 218 -8.05 -23.04 -29.47
CA GLN A 218 -7.52 -23.28 -30.82
C GLN A 218 -8.50 -22.89 -31.91
N ASP A 219 -9.78 -23.19 -31.72
CA ASP A 219 -10.86 -22.82 -32.69
C ASP A 219 -10.97 -21.29 -32.79
N SER A 220 -10.84 -20.58 -31.63
CA SER A 220 -10.81 -19.14 -31.60
C SER A 220 -9.61 -18.57 -32.38
N LEU A 221 -8.40 -19.13 -32.19
CA LEU A 221 -7.20 -18.70 -32.93
C LEU A 221 -7.35 -18.91 -34.44
N ASP A 222 -7.85 -20.07 -34.86
CA ASP A 222 -8.02 -20.38 -36.28
C ASP A 222 -9.03 -19.46 -36.94
N LEU A 223 -10.11 -19.15 -36.23
CA LEU A 223 -11.13 -18.20 -36.66
C LEU A 223 -10.57 -16.77 -36.79
N LEU A 224 -9.85 -16.28 -35.77
CA LEU A 224 -9.30 -14.94 -35.78
C LEU A 224 -8.18 -14.79 -36.82
N LYS A 225 -7.37 -15.84 -37.06
CA LYS A 225 -6.41 -15.87 -38.17
C LYS A 225 -7.06 -15.88 -39.55
N ARG A 226 -8.31 -16.39 -39.67
CA ARG A 226 -9.08 -16.21 -40.89
C ARG A 226 -9.48 -14.75 -41.07
N LEU A 227 -9.88 -14.07 -39.98
CA LEU A 227 -10.19 -12.63 -40.01
C LEU A 227 -8.95 -11.81 -40.38
N GLU A 228 -7.77 -12.07 -39.74
CA GLU A 228 -6.49 -11.42 -40.06
C GLU A 228 -6.11 -11.55 -41.55
N ARG A 229 -6.43 -12.67 -42.19
CA ARG A 229 -6.17 -12.85 -43.64
C ARG A 229 -7.08 -12.02 -44.52
N ILE A 230 -8.27 -11.68 -44.06
CA ILE A 230 -9.24 -10.82 -44.78
C ILE A 230 -8.79 -9.36 -44.66
N ASP A 231 -8.45 -8.92 -43.49
CA ASP A 231 -7.86 -7.60 -43.23
C ASP A 231 -6.66 -7.72 -42.28
N PRO A 232 -5.43 -7.75 -42.84
CA PRO A 232 -4.21 -7.81 -42.03
C PRO A 232 -3.93 -6.57 -41.18
N SER A 233 -4.67 -5.47 -41.40
CA SER A 233 -4.53 -4.22 -40.64
C SER A 233 -5.58 -4.07 -39.55
N ASP A 234 -6.50 -5.00 -39.42
CA ASP A 234 -7.60 -4.93 -38.46
C ASP A 234 -7.06 -5.07 -37.01
N SER A 235 -7.07 -3.95 -36.31
CA SER A 235 -6.65 -3.88 -34.92
C SER A 235 -7.49 -4.74 -33.97
N LEU A 236 -8.77 -5.01 -34.29
CA LEU A 236 -9.62 -5.88 -33.47
C LEU A 236 -9.20 -7.34 -33.59
N ALA A 237 -8.87 -7.81 -34.80
CA ALA A 237 -8.36 -9.16 -35.01
C ALA A 237 -7.11 -9.41 -34.15
N HIS A 238 -6.12 -8.51 -34.22
CA HIS A 238 -4.90 -8.58 -33.43
C HIS A 238 -5.17 -8.47 -31.95
N TYR A 239 -6.10 -7.60 -31.53
CA TYR A 239 -6.47 -7.48 -30.11
C TYR A 239 -7.04 -8.80 -29.56
N TYR A 240 -7.97 -9.45 -30.26
CA TYR A 240 -8.57 -10.70 -29.81
C TYR A 240 -7.62 -11.90 -29.95
N LEU A 241 -6.72 -11.91 -30.94
CA LEU A 241 -5.62 -12.88 -31.01
C LEU A 241 -4.71 -12.75 -29.78
N GLY A 242 -4.29 -11.53 -29.45
CA GLY A 242 -3.49 -11.24 -28.27
C GLY A 242 -4.16 -11.73 -26.98
N ARG A 243 -5.46 -11.42 -26.83
CA ARG A 243 -6.27 -11.88 -25.69
C ARG A 243 -6.38 -13.40 -25.60
N THR A 244 -6.61 -14.07 -26.73
CA THR A 244 -6.70 -15.54 -26.77
C THR A 244 -5.35 -16.17 -26.41
N TYR A 245 -4.23 -15.66 -26.94
CA TYR A 245 -2.91 -16.12 -26.56
C TYR A 245 -2.60 -15.89 -25.08
N GLU A 246 -3.04 -14.77 -24.51
CA GLU A 246 -2.85 -14.49 -23.10
C GLU A 246 -3.61 -15.47 -22.20
N LEU A 247 -4.86 -15.81 -22.54
CA LEU A 247 -5.66 -16.81 -21.82
C LEU A 247 -5.05 -18.22 -21.92
N MET A 248 -4.30 -18.49 -22.97
CA MET A 248 -3.50 -19.71 -23.13
C MET A 248 -2.12 -19.61 -22.43
N GLU A 249 -1.84 -18.52 -21.70
CA GLU A 249 -0.55 -18.23 -21.09
C GLU A 249 0.63 -18.15 -22.08
N ARG A 250 0.32 -17.97 -23.38
CA ARG A 250 1.31 -17.80 -24.45
C ARG A 250 1.70 -16.33 -24.58
N TYR A 251 2.32 -15.80 -23.52
CA TYR A 251 2.63 -14.37 -23.41
C TYR A 251 3.52 -13.79 -24.54
N PRO A 252 4.53 -14.51 -25.10
CA PRO A 252 5.30 -13.96 -26.20
C PRO A 252 4.45 -13.71 -27.46
N GLN A 253 3.48 -14.57 -27.75
CA GLN A 253 2.57 -14.40 -28.86
C GLN A 253 1.56 -13.27 -28.58
N ALA A 254 1.03 -13.20 -27.34
CA ALA A 254 0.14 -12.12 -26.94
C ALA A 254 0.85 -10.74 -27.06
N GLU A 255 2.12 -10.64 -26.62
CA GLU A 255 2.95 -9.43 -26.77
C GLU A 255 3.07 -9.01 -28.24
N ALA A 256 3.33 -9.96 -29.14
CA ALA A 256 3.46 -9.68 -30.55
C ALA A 256 2.16 -9.13 -31.15
N GLU A 257 1.04 -9.72 -30.84
CA GLU A 257 -0.27 -9.28 -31.36
C GLU A 257 -0.69 -7.93 -30.80
N TYR A 258 -0.55 -7.71 -29.49
CA TYR A 258 -0.85 -6.41 -28.89
C TYR A 258 0.12 -5.30 -29.38
N MET A 259 1.37 -5.64 -29.72
CA MET A 259 2.30 -4.69 -30.35
C MET A 259 1.78 -4.25 -31.72
N ARG A 260 1.23 -5.17 -32.54
CA ARG A 260 0.62 -4.82 -33.82
C ARG A 260 -0.59 -3.88 -33.64
N VAL A 261 -1.43 -4.12 -32.61
CA VAL A 261 -2.51 -3.17 -32.25
C VAL A 261 -1.95 -1.78 -31.94
N PHE A 262 -0.89 -1.69 -31.16
CA PHE A 262 -0.25 -0.42 -30.82
C PHE A 262 0.39 0.28 -32.04
N GLU A 263 0.91 -0.49 -32.99
CA GLU A 263 1.55 0.05 -34.20
C GLU A 263 0.53 0.51 -35.23
N SER A 264 -0.59 -0.21 -35.39
CA SER A 264 -1.67 0.15 -36.33
C SER A 264 -2.50 1.33 -35.83
N ASP A 265 -2.87 1.34 -34.57
CA ASP A 265 -3.59 2.46 -33.94
C ASP A 265 -3.08 2.75 -32.53
N PRO A 266 -2.09 3.63 -32.42
CA PRO A 266 -1.54 4.05 -31.15
C PRO A 266 -2.50 4.87 -30.28
N THR A 267 -3.63 5.30 -30.84
CA THR A 267 -4.70 6.02 -30.10
C THR A 267 -5.66 5.04 -29.43
N LEU A 268 -5.69 3.79 -29.87
CA LEU A 268 -6.42 2.72 -29.19
C LEU A 268 -5.76 2.41 -27.84
N SER A 269 -6.19 3.16 -26.82
CA SER A 269 -5.71 3.04 -25.43
C SER A 269 -5.80 1.60 -24.92
N ARG A 270 -6.78 0.81 -25.39
CA ARG A 270 -7.01 -0.56 -24.95
C ARG A 270 -5.86 -1.50 -25.30
N GLY A 271 -5.34 -1.46 -26.53
CA GLY A 271 -4.20 -2.31 -26.98
C GLY A 271 -2.92 -1.99 -26.20
N SER A 272 -2.64 -0.70 -25.97
CA SER A 272 -1.48 -0.24 -25.20
C SER A 272 -1.52 -0.69 -23.76
N VAL A 273 -2.69 -0.63 -23.11
CA VAL A 273 -2.89 -1.06 -21.72
C VAL A 273 -2.66 -2.57 -21.56
N GLU A 274 -3.22 -3.38 -22.49
CA GLU A 274 -3.03 -4.82 -22.45
C GLU A 274 -1.56 -5.21 -22.71
N LEU A 275 -0.90 -4.54 -23.66
CA LEU A 275 0.52 -4.74 -23.93
C LEU A 275 1.37 -4.43 -22.69
N LEU A 276 1.12 -3.29 -22.02
CA LEU A 276 1.79 -2.95 -20.77
C LEU A 276 1.58 -4.01 -19.71
N ARG A 277 0.34 -4.49 -19.54
CA ARG A 277 0.00 -5.53 -18.58
C ARG A 277 0.76 -6.82 -18.83
N VAL A 278 0.82 -7.27 -20.08
CA VAL A 278 1.58 -8.48 -20.48
C VAL A 278 3.08 -8.30 -20.25
N LEU A 279 3.64 -7.13 -20.59
CA LEU A 279 5.07 -6.84 -20.39
C LEU A 279 5.44 -6.84 -18.90
N LEU A 280 4.62 -6.19 -18.06
CA LEU A 280 4.84 -6.13 -16.62
C LEU A 280 4.70 -7.51 -15.95
N ARG A 281 3.68 -8.27 -16.33
CA ARG A 281 3.48 -9.65 -15.84
C ARG A 281 4.68 -10.55 -16.17
N ASN A 282 5.28 -10.36 -17.34
CA ASN A 282 6.47 -11.09 -17.78
C ASN A 282 7.79 -10.49 -17.28
N LYS A 283 7.74 -9.53 -16.36
CA LYS A 283 8.92 -8.85 -15.79
C LYS A 283 9.82 -8.18 -16.85
N LYS A 284 9.24 -7.77 -18.00
CA LYS A 284 9.93 -7.07 -19.09
C LYS A 284 9.88 -5.55 -18.88
N SER A 285 10.38 -5.09 -17.74
CA SER A 285 10.29 -3.68 -17.31
C SER A 285 10.89 -2.71 -18.32
N ASP A 286 12.02 -3.05 -18.96
CA ASP A 286 12.65 -2.17 -19.94
C ASP A 286 11.80 -1.97 -21.20
N LYS A 287 11.13 -3.05 -21.68
CA LYS A 287 10.19 -2.92 -22.78
C LYS A 287 8.95 -2.11 -22.41
N ALA A 288 8.45 -2.28 -21.16
CA ALA A 288 7.33 -1.50 -20.65
C ALA A 288 7.68 -0.01 -20.57
N LYS A 289 8.90 0.35 -20.12
CA LYS A 289 9.39 1.73 -20.12
C LYS A 289 9.44 2.31 -21.54
N ALA A 290 10.09 1.60 -22.45
CA ALA A 290 10.20 2.05 -23.84
C ALA A 290 8.82 2.26 -24.50
N LEU A 291 7.85 1.39 -24.19
CA LEU A 291 6.46 1.55 -24.65
C LEU A 291 5.82 2.81 -24.05
N CYS A 292 5.95 3.01 -22.74
CA CYS A 292 5.43 4.20 -22.07
C CYS A 292 6.05 5.50 -22.64
N GLU A 293 7.35 5.51 -22.90
CA GLU A 293 8.03 6.65 -23.51
C GLU A 293 7.50 6.95 -24.92
N ARG A 294 7.25 5.91 -25.74
CA ARG A 294 6.60 6.06 -27.04
C ARG A 294 5.18 6.61 -26.93
N MET A 295 4.41 6.16 -25.91
CA MET A 295 3.09 6.69 -25.62
C MET A 295 3.17 8.18 -25.25
N LEU A 296 4.12 8.57 -24.40
CA LEU A 296 4.32 9.97 -23.99
C LEU A 296 4.84 10.89 -25.09
N GLN A 297 5.56 10.35 -26.08
CA GLN A 297 5.94 11.12 -27.29
C GLN A 297 4.74 11.54 -28.12
N LYS A 298 3.67 10.74 -28.13
CA LYS A 298 2.43 11.01 -28.86
C LYS A 298 1.43 11.83 -28.03
N ASP A 299 1.28 11.46 -26.78
CA ASP A 299 0.41 12.13 -25.80
C ASP A 299 1.20 12.37 -24.49
N PRO A 300 1.80 13.54 -24.31
CA PRO A 300 2.53 13.89 -23.10
C PRO A 300 1.69 13.84 -21.81
N THR A 301 0.37 13.83 -21.93
CA THR A 301 -0.57 13.78 -20.80
C THR A 301 -1.12 12.37 -20.55
N ASN A 302 -0.61 11.36 -21.22
CA ASN A 302 -1.09 9.99 -21.08
C ASN A 302 -0.94 9.47 -19.63
N ALA A 303 -2.05 9.42 -18.89
CA ALA A 303 -2.07 9.06 -17.48
C ALA A 303 -1.57 7.63 -17.23
N VAL A 304 -1.90 6.67 -18.13
CA VAL A 304 -1.47 5.27 -17.98
C VAL A 304 0.04 5.16 -18.06
N ALA A 305 0.65 5.77 -19.08
CA ALA A 305 2.10 5.75 -19.27
C ALA A 305 2.83 6.41 -18.09
N ARG A 306 2.35 7.56 -17.61
CA ARG A 306 2.94 8.23 -16.45
C ARG A 306 2.83 7.42 -15.17
N LYS A 307 1.67 6.80 -14.93
CA LYS A 307 1.45 5.93 -13.78
C LYS A 307 2.39 4.74 -13.77
N VAL A 308 2.53 4.06 -14.91
CA VAL A 308 3.43 2.90 -15.04
C VAL A 308 4.89 3.32 -14.87
N LEU A 309 5.33 4.41 -15.52
CA LEU A 309 6.71 4.91 -15.35
C LEU A 309 6.99 5.32 -13.90
N GLY A 310 6.08 6.06 -13.28
CA GLY A 310 6.20 6.41 -11.86
C GLY A 310 6.43 5.18 -10.97
N HIS A 311 5.62 4.14 -11.15
CA HIS A 311 5.78 2.89 -10.38
C HIS A 311 7.09 2.15 -10.69
N LEU A 312 7.49 2.05 -11.97
CA LEU A 312 8.73 1.39 -12.35
C LEU A 312 9.96 2.14 -11.78
N MET A 313 9.95 3.48 -11.81
CA MET A 313 11.02 4.30 -11.24
C MET A 313 11.08 4.15 -9.71
N LEU A 314 9.93 4.05 -9.04
CA LEU A 314 9.90 3.75 -7.59
C LEU A 314 10.53 2.39 -7.29
N GLY A 315 10.18 1.35 -8.06
CA GLY A 315 10.77 0.01 -7.90
C GLY A 315 12.29 -0.03 -8.14
N GLU A 316 12.83 0.95 -8.87
CA GLU A 316 14.28 1.12 -9.11
C GLU A 316 14.93 2.12 -8.14
N SER A 317 14.21 2.62 -7.15
CA SER A 317 14.65 3.67 -6.21
C SER A 317 15.08 4.99 -6.89
N LYS A 318 14.57 5.26 -8.10
CA LYS A 318 14.80 6.49 -8.86
C LYS A 318 13.76 7.53 -8.49
N LEU A 319 13.84 8.03 -7.26
CA LEU A 319 12.80 8.88 -6.65
C LEU A 319 12.54 10.17 -7.45
N ASP A 320 13.57 10.83 -7.98
CA ASP A 320 13.41 12.08 -8.74
C ASP A 320 12.72 11.86 -10.09
N GLU A 321 13.01 10.74 -10.76
CA GLU A 321 12.37 10.38 -12.01
C GLU A 321 10.91 9.99 -11.78
N ALA A 322 10.64 9.19 -10.74
CA ALA A 322 9.29 8.86 -10.33
C ALA A 322 8.45 10.12 -10.06
N LEU A 323 9.02 11.07 -9.30
CA LEU A 323 8.35 12.32 -8.95
C LEU A 323 7.96 13.14 -10.18
N LYS A 324 8.84 13.25 -11.20
CA LYS A 324 8.52 13.94 -12.46
C LYS A 324 7.27 13.40 -13.15
N HIS A 325 7.08 12.08 -13.13
CA HIS A 325 5.90 11.46 -13.73
C HIS A 325 4.66 11.62 -12.86
N LEU A 326 4.80 11.44 -11.53
CA LEU A 326 3.68 11.51 -10.60
C LEU A 326 3.12 12.93 -10.44
N VAL A 327 3.94 13.97 -10.43
CA VAL A 327 3.48 15.39 -10.36
C VAL A 327 2.66 15.75 -11.59
N VAL A 328 3.05 15.29 -12.78
CA VAL A 328 2.23 15.55 -13.98
C VAL A 328 0.94 14.74 -13.92
N LEU A 329 1.02 13.49 -13.43
CA LEU A 329 -0.15 12.61 -13.28
C LEU A 329 -1.18 13.22 -12.31
N GLU A 330 -0.73 13.77 -11.19
CA GLU A 330 -1.57 14.48 -10.22
C GLU A 330 -2.42 15.58 -10.88
N GLY A 331 -1.83 16.34 -11.79
CA GLY A 331 -2.54 17.41 -12.51
C GLY A 331 -3.55 16.92 -13.56
N ILE A 332 -3.54 15.63 -13.90
CA ILE A 332 -4.39 15.04 -14.93
C ILE A 332 -5.56 14.24 -14.30
N GLU A 333 -5.31 13.58 -13.18
CA GLU A 333 -6.30 12.73 -12.51
C GLU A 333 -7.39 13.56 -11.85
N ALA A 334 -8.66 13.19 -12.05
CA ALA A 334 -9.80 13.84 -11.39
C ALA A 334 -9.80 13.58 -9.86
N ASP A 335 -9.35 12.39 -9.43
CA ASP A 335 -9.04 12.06 -8.04
C ASP A 335 -7.56 11.67 -7.97
N ALA A 336 -6.74 12.60 -7.57
CA ALA A 336 -5.30 12.41 -7.45
C ALA A 336 -4.85 11.92 -6.06
N SER A 337 -5.76 11.51 -5.18
CA SER A 337 -5.43 11.16 -3.79
C SER A 337 -4.35 10.09 -3.69
N ASP A 338 -4.46 9.00 -4.48
CA ASP A 338 -3.47 7.90 -4.47
C ASP A 338 -2.11 8.35 -5.03
N THR A 339 -2.12 9.24 -6.03
CA THR A 339 -0.90 9.81 -6.62
C THR A 339 -0.23 10.78 -5.65
N ARG A 340 -0.97 11.65 -4.99
CA ARG A 340 -0.49 12.55 -3.92
C ARG A 340 0.09 11.78 -2.75
N PHE A 341 -0.56 10.71 -2.33
CA PHE A 341 -0.04 9.87 -1.27
C PHE A 341 1.34 9.29 -1.63
N LYS A 342 1.54 8.82 -2.87
CA LYS A 342 2.85 8.36 -3.35
C LYS A 342 3.87 9.49 -3.41
N ILE A 343 3.48 10.68 -3.88
CA ILE A 343 4.34 11.87 -3.86
C ILE A 343 4.78 12.17 -2.43
N ALA A 344 3.85 12.15 -1.47
CA ALA A 344 4.16 12.37 -0.06
C ALA A 344 5.19 11.36 0.48
N LEU A 345 5.02 10.06 0.18
CA LEU A 345 5.99 9.04 0.59
C LEU A 345 7.39 9.28 0.00
N ILE A 346 7.46 9.68 -1.28
CA ILE A 346 8.74 10.04 -1.92
C ILE A 346 9.36 11.26 -1.22
N GLN A 347 8.56 12.28 -0.89
CA GLN A 347 9.06 13.47 -0.19
C GLN A 347 9.56 13.14 1.22
N MET A 348 8.89 12.20 1.92
CA MET A 348 9.37 11.69 3.22
C MET A 348 10.73 10.99 3.09
N GLU A 349 10.90 10.11 2.09
CA GLU A 349 12.16 9.41 1.85
C GLU A 349 13.30 10.40 1.53
N LYS A 350 12.98 11.48 0.82
CA LYS A 350 13.90 12.60 0.54
C LYS A 350 14.09 13.56 1.71
N ARG A 351 13.42 13.32 2.84
CA ARG A 351 13.38 14.20 4.03
C ARG A 351 12.80 15.59 3.79
N ASN A 352 12.01 15.77 2.74
CA ASN A 352 11.29 16.98 2.44
C ASN A 352 9.94 16.99 3.19
N TYR A 353 9.99 17.04 4.52
CA TYR A 353 8.83 16.84 5.38
C TYR A 353 7.74 17.90 5.20
N GLU A 354 8.06 19.13 4.85
CA GLU A 354 7.07 20.18 4.63
C GLU A 354 6.20 19.88 3.40
N GLU A 355 6.82 19.44 2.31
CA GLU A 355 6.13 19.01 1.10
C GLU A 355 5.27 17.77 1.39
N ALA A 356 5.83 16.78 2.10
CA ALA A 356 5.10 15.58 2.47
C ALA A 356 3.84 15.90 3.29
N VAL A 357 3.94 16.79 4.28
CA VAL A 357 2.80 17.25 5.08
C VAL A 357 1.74 17.93 4.21
N ARG A 358 2.13 18.77 3.24
CA ARG A 358 1.17 19.40 2.31
C ARG A 358 0.39 18.36 1.51
N GLU A 359 1.11 17.41 0.92
CA GLU A 359 0.48 16.36 0.11
C GLU A 359 -0.44 15.46 0.95
N LEU A 360 0.00 15.03 2.14
CA LEU A 360 -0.82 14.23 3.05
C LEU A 360 -2.10 14.97 3.47
N ASN A 361 -2.01 16.26 3.78
CA ASN A 361 -3.19 17.07 4.11
C ASN A 361 -4.15 17.19 2.92
N LEU A 362 -3.66 17.30 1.68
CA LEU A 362 -4.51 17.32 0.49
C LEU A 362 -5.20 15.97 0.26
N VAL A 363 -4.50 14.85 0.54
CA VAL A 363 -5.11 13.51 0.54
C VAL A 363 -6.25 13.45 1.55
N LEU A 364 -6.00 13.90 2.80
CA LEU A 364 -7.00 13.87 3.87
C LEU A 364 -8.17 14.85 3.66
N ALA A 365 -7.94 15.95 2.95
CA ALA A 365 -9.02 16.86 2.55
C ALA A 365 -9.98 16.22 1.54
N THR A 366 -9.48 15.33 0.68
CA THR A 366 -10.26 14.62 -0.34
C THR A 366 -10.84 13.31 0.20
N LYS A 367 -10.03 12.55 0.94
CA LYS A 367 -10.37 11.25 1.56
C LYS A 367 -10.07 11.32 3.07
N PRO A 368 -11.00 11.84 3.88
CA PRO A 368 -10.77 11.96 5.33
C PRO A 368 -10.56 10.63 6.07
N ASP A 369 -10.94 9.52 5.47
CA ASP A 369 -10.81 8.15 5.98
C ASP A 369 -9.53 7.43 5.52
N HIS A 370 -8.58 8.13 4.89
CA HIS A 370 -7.33 7.54 4.43
C HIS A 370 -6.35 7.34 5.60
N SER A 371 -6.44 6.19 6.24
CA SER A 371 -5.73 5.86 7.48
C SER A 371 -4.21 5.84 7.35
N GLU A 372 -3.68 5.36 6.22
CA GLU A 372 -2.24 5.40 5.97
C GLU A 372 -1.73 6.85 5.90
N ALA A 373 -2.47 7.76 5.25
CA ALA A 373 -2.07 9.16 5.18
C ALA A 373 -2.01 9.79 6.59
N ARG A 374 -3.01 9.50 7.44
CA ARG A 374 -2.99 9.93 8.86
C ARG A 374 -1.80 9.37 9.61
N TYR A 375 -1.51 8.10 9.45
CA TYR A 375 -0.38 7.44 10.11
C TYR A 375 0.96 8.07 9.72
N TYR A 376 1.20 8.31 8.44
CA TYR A 376 2.43 8.94 7.98
C TYR A 376 2.51 10.43 8.35
N LEU A 377 1.40 11.15 8.35
CA LEU A 377 1.33 12.53 8.85
C LEU A 377 1.72 12.59 10.33
N ALA A 378 1.15 11.70 11.14
CA ALA A 378 1.49 11.56 12.54
C ALA A 378 2.97 11.24 12.75
N SER A 379 3.58 10.40 11.89
CA SER A 379 5.01 10.09 11.98
C SER A 379 5.90 11.31 11.75
N ILE A 380 5.53 12.17 10.82
CA ILE A 380 6.26 13.43 10.58
C ILE A 380 6.07 14.38 11.77
N TYR A 381 4.86 14.50 12.30
CA TYR A 381 4.59 15.35 13.47
C TYR A 381 5.37 14.88 14.70
N ALA A 382 5.39 13.58 14.99
CA ALA A 382 6.15 13.02 16.10
C ALA A 382 7.66 13.29 15.95
N GLY A 383 8.21 13.06 14.76
CA GLY A 383 9.62 13.34 14.46
C GLY A 383 9.99 14.83 14.53
N SER A 384 9.03 15.72 14.33
CA SER A 384 9.19 17.18 14.44
C SER A 384 8.90 17.72 15.85
N GLY A 385 8.65 16.85 16.84
CA GLY A 385 8.31 17.25 18.21
C GLY A 385 6.87 17.73 18.40
N LYS A 386 6.02 17.69 17.38
CA LYS A 386 4.60 18.03 17.42
C LYS A 386 3.78 16.83 17.89
N ARG A 387 4.03 16.40 19.15
CA ARG A 387 3.50 15.15 19.67
C ARG A 387 1.98 15.13 19.86
N LYS A 388 1.38 16.28 20.18
CA LYS A 388 -0.08 16.41 20.32
C LYS A 388 -0.78 16.17 19.00
N GLU A 389 -0.32 16.86 17.95
CA GLU A 389 -0.84 16.72 16.59
C GLU A 389 -0.66 15.28 16.10
N ALA A 390 0.48 14.64 16.40
CA ALA A 390 0.70 13.25 16.07
C ALA A 390 -0.33 12.32 16.73
N LEU A 391 -0.61 12.51 18.02
CA LEU A 391 -1.59 11.72 18.75
C LEU A 391 -3.02 11.96 18.24
N GLU A 392 -3.38 13.20 17.89
CA GLU A 392 -4.68 13.53 17.29
C GLU A 392 -4.92 12.73 16.00
N GLU A 393 -3.94 12.70 15.10
CA GLU A 393 -4.05 11.92 13.86
C GLU A 393 -4.12 10.40 14.13
N LEU A 394 -3.29 9.87 15.04
CA LEU A 394 -3.29 8.45 15.37
C LEU A 394 -4.59 7.98 16.01
N PHE A 395 -5.18 8.79 16.92
CA PHE A 395 -6.45 8.46 17.56
C PHE A 395 -7.66 8.62 16.65
N SER A 396 -7.54 9.41 15.58
CA SER A 396 -8.58 9.54 14.55
C SER A 396 -8.76 8.28 13.69
N ILE A 397 -7.84 7.31 13.77
CA ILE A 397 -7.97 6.03 13.07
C ILE A 397 -8.89 5.11 13.89
N PRO A 398 -10.06 4.72 13.33
CA PRO A 398 -11.08 3.99 14.09
C PRO A 398 -10.72 2.51 14.30
N ASN A 399 -11.34 1.91 15.31
CA ASN A 399 -11.30 0.46 15.48
C ASN A 399 -11.95 -0.25 14.27
N GLY A 400 -11.33 -1.34 13.81
CA GLY A 400 -11.72 -2.06 12.60
C GLY A 400 -10.96 -1.63 11.34
N ASP A 401 -10.23 -0.51 11.38
CA ASP A 401 -9.33 -0.12 10.31
C ASP A 401 -8.05 -1.00 10.33
N PRO A 402 -7.51 -1.39 9.15
CA PRO A 402 -6.25 -2.15 9.07
C PRO A 402 -5.06 -1.46 9.74
N MET A 403 -5.07 -0.14 9.83
CA MET A 403 -4.01 0.64 10.46
C MET A 403 -4.22 0.84 11.98
N PHE A 404 -5.34 0.38 12.55
CA PHE A 404 -5.68 0.61 13.96
C PHE A 404 -4.59 0.13 14.92
N VAL A 405 -4.18 -1.14 14.81
CA VAL A 405 -3.16 -1.72 15.69
C VAL A 405 -1.83 -0.98 15.56
N LYS A 406 -1.41 -0.68 14.33
CA LYS A 406 -0.19 0.09 14.08
C LYS A 406 -0.29 1.50 14.67
N SER A 407 -1.44 2.17 14.50
CA SER A 407 -1.65 3.52 15.02
C SER A 407 -1.63 3.55 16.55
N ARG A 408 -2.27 2.60 17.21
CA ARG A 408 -2.26 2.49 18.68
C ARG A 408 -0.87 2.16 19.23
N THR A 409 -0.13 1.28 18.55
CA THR A 409 1.26 0.97 18.92
C THR A 409 2.14 2.20 18.82
N PHE A 410 2.00 2.98 17.75
CA PHE A 410 2.76 4.21 17.58
C PHE A 410 2.32 5.31 18.56
N ALA A 411 1.02 5.46 18.84
CA ALA A 411 0.54 6.38 19.85
C ALA A 411 1.10 6.06 21.24
N ALA A 412 1.15 4.77 21.59
CA ALA A 412 1.77 4.33 22.85
C ALA A 412 3.27 4.66 22.91
N PHE A 413 3.98 4.54 21.79
CA PHE A 413 5.38 4.95 21.70
C PHE A 413 5.55 6.45 21.94
N VAL A 414 4.75 7.30 21.30
CA VAL A 414 4.78 8.76 21.49
C VAL A 414 4.46 9.12 22.94
N LEU A 415 3.44 8.50 23.53
CA LEU A 415 3.05 8.71 24.94
C LEU A 415 4.14 8.28 25.91
N ARG A 416 4.84 7.16 25.62
CA ARG A 416 5.95 6.68 26.45
C ARG A 416 7.13 7.68 26.43
N GLN A 417 7.45 8.26 25.27
CA GLN A 417 8.47 9.31 25.16
C GLN A 417 8.11 10.59 25.93
N ASP A 418 6.82 10.88 26.09
CA ASP A 418 6.32 12.00 26.91
C ASP A 418 6.15 11.63 28.40
N ASN A 419 6.60 10.45 28.80
CA ASN A 419 6.44 9.91 30.15
C ASN A 419 4.96 9.75 30.59
N GLU A 420 4.02 9.71 29.63
CA GLU A 420 2.61 9.46 29.86
C GLU A 420 2.32 7.95 29.92
N LEU A 421 3.08 7.23 30.77
CA LEU A 421 3.15 5.77 30.78
C LEU A 421 1.78 5.08 31.03
N LYS A 422 0.91 5.68 31.84
CA LYS A 422 -0.44 5.12 32.09
C LYS A 422 -1.28 5.12 30.83
N ARG A 423 -1.29 6.24 30.08
CA ARG A 423 -1.99 6.31 28.80
C ARG A 423 -1.39 5.36 27.78
N ALA A 424 -0.06 5.29 27.70
CA ALA A 424 0.64 4.36 26.82
C ALA A 424 0.22 2.91 27.07
N ARG A 425 0.15 2.48 28.35
CA ARG A 425 -0.33 1.15 28.75
C ARG A 425 -1.76 0.89 28.26
N ASP A 426 -2.66 1.84 28.47
CA ASP A 426 -4.08 1.67 28.13
C ASP A 426 -4.25 1.58 26.61
N VAL A 427 -3.53 2.39 25.84
CA VAL A 427 -3.55 2.37 24.36
C VAL A 427 -2.98 1.07 23.78
N VAL A 428 -1.90 0.51 24.36
CA VAL A 428 -1.40 -0.82 23.93
C VAL A 428 -2.41 -1.91 24.28
N ALA A 429 -3.12 -1.78 25.41
CA ALA A 429 -4.16 -2.73 25.76
C ALA A 429 -5.29 -2.75 24.70
N GLU A 430 -5.73 -1.60 24.19
CA GLU A 430 -6.70 -1.49 23.09
C GLU A 430 -6.19 -2.24 21.83
N ALA A 431 -4.92 -2.06 21.45
CA ALA A 431 -4.35 -2.78 20.32
C ALA A 431 -4.34 -4.30 20.53
N ARG A 432 -4.05 -4.75 21.76
CA ARG A 432 -4.05 -6.17 22.11
C ARG A 432 -5.45 -6.79 22.18
N GLU A 433 -6.50 -6.04 22.41
CA GLU A 433 -7.87 -6.56 22.31
C GLU A 433 -8.19 -6.98 20.86
N VAL A 434 -7.62 -6.30 19.87
CA VAL A 434 -7.80 -6.63 18.45
C VAL A 434 -6.90 -7.78 18.02
N GLU A 435 -5.65 -7.79 18.48
CA GLU A 435 -4.65 -8.81 18.16
C GLU A 435 -4.08 -9.47 19.44
N PRO A 436 -4.86 -10.28 20.16
CA PRO A 436 -4.43 -10.85 21.45
C PRO A 436 -3.22 -11.79 21.35
N GLU A 437 -3.01 -12.41 20.20
CA GLU A 437 -1.90 -13.34 19.97
C GLU A 437 -0.62 -12.63 19.46
N ASN A 438 -0.65 -11.31 19.29
CA ASN A 438 0.51 -10.57 18.82
C ASN A 438 1.54 -10.43 19.94
N LYS A 439 2.59 -11.23 19.87
CA LYS A 439 3.68 -11.25 20.87
C LYS A 439 4.40 -9.91 21.01
N ASN A 440 4.53 -9.17 19.92
CA ASN A 440 5.21 -7.88 19.95
C ASN A 440 4.42 -6.88 20.79
N LEU A 441 3.08 -6.85 20.66
CA LEU A 441 2.22 -6.01 21.50
C LEU A 441 2.28 -6.44 22.96
N LEU A 442 2.28 -7.74 23.23
CA LEU A 442 2.44 -8.28 24.59
C LEU A 442 3.75 -7.80 25.21
N LEU A 443 4.87 -8.00 24.52
CA LEU A 443 6.19 -7.58 25.01
C LEU A 443 6.29 -6.07 25.20
N TYR A 444 5.66 -5.30 24.30
CA TYR A 444 5.62 -3.85 24.43
C TYR A 444 4.80 -3.39 25.64
N GLN A 445 3.64 -4.04 25.89
CA GLN A 445 2.87 -3.79 27.10
C GLN A 445 3.66 -4.14 28.37
N VAL A 446 4.38 -5.26 28.37
CA VAL A 446 5.25 -5.66 29.47
C VAL A 446 6.34 -4.61 29.73
N LEU A 447 6.95 -4.09 28.66
CA LEU A 447 7.94 -3.02 28.77
C LEU A 447 7.37 -1.77 29.45
N ILE A 448 6.17 -1.31 29.03
CA ILE A 448 5.51 -0.17 29.66
C ILE A 448 5.14 -0.45 31.11
N LEU A 449 4.69 -1.68 31.41
CA LEU A 449 4.40 -2.08 32.81
C LEU A 449 5.66 -2.10 33.69
N ARG A 450 6.82 -2.43 33.12
CA ARG A 450 8.11 -2.34 33.82
C ARG A 450 8.47 -0.88 34.08
N ASP A 451 8.31 0.00 33.10
CA ASP A 451 8.54 1.45 33.28
C ASP A 451 7.62 2.04 34.37
N LEU A 452 6.39 1.54 34.46
CA LEU A 452 5.44 1.89 35.54
C LEU A 452 5.74 1.21 36.89
N LYS A 453 6.73 0.34 36.96
CA LYS A 453 7.03 -0.53 38.12
C LYS A 453 5.87 -1.44 38.51
N GLU A 454 4.93 -1.72 37.60
CA GLU A 454 3.79 -2.63 37.78
C GLU A 454 4.20 -4.09 37.52
N TYR A 455 5.30 -4.54 38.10
CA TYR A 455 5.96 -5.82 37.85
C TYR A 455 5.05 -7.04 38.05
N ARG A 456 4.09 -6.98 39.01
CA ARG A 456 3.16 -8.09 39.24
C ARG A 456 2.23 -8.32 38.06
N LYS A 457 1.79 -7.24 37.39
CA LYS A 457 0.94 -7.35 36.20
C LYS A 457 1.76 -7.87 35.01
N ALA A 458 2.99 -7.34 34.84
CA ALA A 458 3.91 -7.80 33.82
C ALA A 458 4.16 -9.32 33.96
N GLU A 459 4.49 -9.81 35.17
CA GLU A 459 4.68 -11.24 35.44
C GLU A 459 3.43 -12.05 35.10
N SER A 460 2.24 -11.61 35.50
CA SER A 460 0.98 -12.32 35.22
C SER A 460 0.75 -12.52 33.73
N LEU A 461 0.93 -11.45 32.95
CA LEU A 461 0.77 -11.48 31.49
C LEU A 461 1.77 -12.42 30.83
N MET A 462 3.03 -12.38 31.28
CA MET A 462 4.09 -13.24 30.71
C MET A 462 3.84 -14.72 31.05
N ARG A 463 3.42 -15.02 32.28
CA ARG A 463 3.09 -16.41 32.68
C ARG A 463 1.88 -16.95 31.92
N GLU A 464 0.86 -16.12 31.69
CA GLU A 464 -0.28 -16.49 30.85
C GLU A 464 0.16 -16.84 29.43
N ALA A 465 0.99 -16.00 28.81
CA ALA A 465 1.51 -16.29 27.48
C ALA A 465 2.33 -17.58 27.43
N LEU A 466 3.16 -17.84 28.45
CA LEU A 466 3.95 -19.05 28.56
C LEU A 466 3.12 -20.32 28.81
N THR A 467 1.84 -20.24 29.23
CA THR A 467 0.96 -21.42 29.25
C THR A 467 0.67 -21.96 27.85
N ARG A 468 0.67 -21.07 26.84
CA ARG A 468 0.43 -21.40 25.43
C ARG A 468 1.73 -21.79 24.73
N GLU A 469 2.81 -21.10 25.03
CA GLU A 469 4.13 -21.29 24.42
C GLU A 469 5.22 -21.46 25.48
N PRO A 470 5.30 -22.65 26.13
CA PRO A 470 6.16 -22.85 27.31
C PRO A 470 7.67 -22.69 27.06
N ASN A 471 8.10 -22.82 25.80
CA ASN A 471 9.51 -22.75 25.40
C ASN A 471 9.81 -21.57 24.48
N ASP A 472 8.96 -20.52 24.47
CA ASP A 472 9.29 -19.31 23.72
C ASP A 472 10.44 -18.55 24.41
N GLU A 473 11.56 -18.48 23.72
CA GLU A 473 12.79 -17.85 24.19
C GLU A 473 12.59 -16.38 24.64
N ARG A 474 11.85 -15.60 23.83
CA ARG A 474 11.62 -14.18 24.09
C ARG A 474 10.74 -13.96 25.32
N LEU A 475 9.72 -14.81 25.51
CA LEU A 475 8.85 -14.73 26.68
C LEU A 475 9.59 -15.12 27.95
N LEU A 476 10.38 -16.20 27.93
CA LEU A 476 11.20 -16.64 29.06
C LEU A 476 12.22 -15.58 29.45
N PHE A 477 12.92 -15.01 28.47
CA PHE A 477 13.90 -13.94 28.68
C PHE A 477 13.26 -12.73 29.36
N ASN A 478 12.15 -12.20 28.79
CA ASN A 478 11.50 -11.02 29.36
C ASN A 478 10.84 -11.28 30.72
N LEU A 479 10.31 -12.49 30.96
CA LEU A 479 9.83 -12.86 32.29
C LEU A 479 10.96 -12.89 33.32
N SER A 480 12.13 -13.37 32.94
CA SER A 480 13.31 -13.35 33.80
C SER A 480 13.68 -11.92 34.23
N LEU A 481 13.67 -10.96 33.28
CA LEU A 481 13.93 -9.55 33.61
C LEU A 481 12.88 -9.00 34.60
N VAL A 482 11.58 -9.30 34.39
CA VAL A 482 10.50 -8.88 35.30
C VAL A 482 10.67 -9.49 36.70
N LEU A 483 11.14 -10.76 36.79
CA LEU A 483 11.37 -11.43 38.04
C LEU A 483 12.57 -10.85 38.82
N HIS A 484 13.60 -10.49 38.09
CA HIS A 484 14.75 -9.77 38.66
C HIS A 484 14.34 -8.45 39.31
N GLU A 485 13.58 -7.62 38.60
CA GLU A 485 13.02 -6.36 39.11
C GLU A 485 12.11 -6.55 40.37
N ARG A 486 11.63 -7.78 40.58
CA ARG A 486 10.88 -8.18 41.77
C ARG A 486 11.73 -8.77 42.88
N GLY A 487 13.04 -8.84 42.70
CA GLY A 487 13.96 -9.50 43.63
C GLY A 487 13.83 -11.01 43.69
N LYS A 488 13.31 -11.64 42.63
CA LYS A 488 13.18 -13.10 42.51
C LYS A 488 14.32 -13.69 41.69
N ASP A 489 15.57 -13.39 42.07
CA ASP A 489 16.75 -13.66 41.27
C ASP A 489 17.01 -15.14 41.00
N ASP A 490 16.68 -16.05 41.93
CA ASP A 490 16.87 -17.48 41.69
C ASP A 490 15.89 -18.02 40.62
N GLU A 491 14.67 -17.53 40.61
CA GLU A 491 13.68 -17.87 39.59
C GLU A 491 14.07 -17.26 38.23
N ALA A 492 14.56 -16.02 38.23
CA ALA A 492 15.06 -15.32 37.03
C ALA A 492 16.24 -16.07 36.39
N LEU A 493 17.22 -16.48 37.19
CA LEU A 493 18.39 -17.25 36.71
C LEU A 493 17.95 -18.61 36.14
N SER A 494 17.01 -19.32 36.80
CA SER A 494 16.50 -20.59 36.29
C SER A 494 15.81 -20.44 34.92
N LEU A 495 15.07 -19.35 34.68
CA LEU A 495 14.49 -19.08 33.37
C LEU A 495 15.54 -18.74 32.33
N MET A 496 16.58 -17.99 32.69
CA MET A 496 17.70 -17.71 31.78
C MET A 496 18.49 -18.99 31.42
N GLU A 497 18.62 -19.95 32.36
CA GLU A 497 19.18 -21.27 32.03
C GLU A 497 18.36 -21.96 30.96
N ARG A 498 17.04 -21.95 31.07
CA ARG A 498 16.16 -22.48 30.02
C ARG A 498 16.30 -21.73 28.68
N VAL A 499 16.46 -20.40 28.71
CA VAL A 499 16.72 -19.63 27.49
C VAL A 499 18.01 -20.10 26.81
N VAL A 500 19.09 -20.31 27.58
CA VAL A 500 20.38 -20.81 27.04
C VAL A 500 20.29 -22.28 26.59
N GLU A 501 19.45 -23.11 27.20
CA GLU A 501 19.16 -24.46 26.72
C GLU A 501 18.47 -24.45 25.36
N ILE A 502 17.48 -23.55 25.16
CA ILE A 502 16.74 -23.39 23.91
C ILE A 502 17.62 -22.75 22.83
N ASN A 503 18.33 -21.68 23.18
CA ASN A 503 19.22 -20.96 22.28
C ASN A 503 20.62 -20.77 22.92
N PRO A 504 21.55 -21.75 22.72
CA PRO A 504 22.89 -21.68 23.28
C PRO A 504 23.76 -20.52 22.80
N ARG A 505 23.29 -19.77 21.80
CA ARG A 505 23.95 -18.58 21.26
C ARG A 505 23.27 -17.27 21.66
N ASN A 506 22.30 -17.29 22.55
CA ASN A 506 21.74 -16.05 23.10
C ASN A 506 22.77 -15.38 24.00
N SER A 507 23.51 -14.44 23.46
CA SER A 507 24.62 -13.75 24.14
C SER A 507 24.17 -12.95 25.35
N ASP A 508 22.97 -12.36 25.30
CA ASP A 508 22.43 -11.57 26.41
C ASP A 508 22.05 -12.45 27.59
N ALA A 509 21.43 -13.61 27.33
CA ALA A 509 21.11 -14.60 28.36
C ALA A 509 22.38 -15.21 28.98
N LEU A 510 23.39 -15.52 28.18
CA LEU A 510 24.70 -16.00 28.65
C LEU A 510 25.34 -14.99 29.57
N ASN A 511 25.36 -13.71 29.19
CA ASN A 511 25.91 -12.63 29.98
C ASN A 511 25.15 -12.41 31.30
N TYR A 512 23.82 -12.43 31.23
CA TYR A 512 22.95 -12.30 32.40
C TYR A 512 23.23 -13.41 33.43
N LEU A 513 23.33 -14.67 32.98
CA LEU A 513 23.68 -15.79 33.84
C LEU A 513 25.05 -15.63 34.44
N ALA A 514 26.05 -15.22 33.65
CA ALA A 514 27.40 -14.99 34.11
C ALA A 514 27.42 -13.94 35.25
N TYR A 515 26.76 -12.80 35.02
CA TYR A 515 26.68 -11.73 36.01
C TYR A 515 25.98 -12.17 37.30
N GLY A 516 24.81 -12.86 37.18
CA GLY A 516 24.09 -13.37 38.35
C GLY A 516 24.84 -14.41 39.18
N LEU A 517 25.74 -15.20 38.56
CA LEU A 517 26.63 -16.11 39.27
C LEU A 517 27.71 -15.35 40.01
N ILE A 518 28.25 -14.28 39.41
CA ILE A 518 29.27 -13.41 40.04
C ILE A 518 28.70 -12.69 41.26
N ASP A 519 27.52 -12.11 41.11
CA ASP A 519 26.82 -11.38 42.17
C ASP A 519 26.57 -12.28 43.41
N LYS A 520 26.15 -13.53 43.15
CA LYS A 520 25.95 -14.51 44.21
C LYS A 520 27.25 -15.15 44.74
N GLY A 521 28.41 -14.80 44.18
CA GLY A 521 29.69 -15.42 44.52
C GLY A 521 29.75 -16.93 44.27
N ARG A 522 28.93 -17.45 43.33
CA ARG A 522 28.80 -18.90 43.02
C ARG A 522 29.47 -19.21 41.69
N ASP A 523 30.15 -20.35 41.63
CA ASP A 523 30.71 -20.95 40.40
C ASP A 523 31.35 -19.93 39.43
N LEU A 524 32.36 -19.18 39.91
CA LEU A 524 33.05 -18.18 39.12
C LEU A 524 33.74 -18.77 37.87
N GLY A 525 34.02 -20.07 37.87
CA GLY A 525 34.53 -20.78 36.69
C GLY A 525 33.48 -20.83 35.59
N ARG A 526 32.24 -21.23 35.90
CA ARG A 526 31.11 -21.23 35.00
C ARG A 526 30.74 -19.82 34.51
N ALA A 527 30.82 -18.82 35.42
CA ALA A 527 30.58 -17.42 35.04
C ALA A 527 31.56 -16.95 33.95
N GLN A 528 32.85 -17.26 34.10
CA GLN A 528 33.88 -16.93 33.08
C GLN A 528 33.63 -17.65 31.76
N GLU A 529 33.19 -18.90 31.79
CA GLU A 529 32.85 -19.68 30.59
C GLU A 529 31.64 -19.06 29.85
N LEU A 530 30.56 -18.76 30.58
CA LEU A 530 29.34 -18.13 30.00
C LEU A 530 29.68 -16.77 29.39
N ALA A 531 30.47 -15.92 30.08
CA ALA A 531 30.88 -14.63 29.55
C ALA A 531 31.76 -14.78 28.27
N ARG A 532 32.65 -15.80 28.21
CA ARG A 532 33.41 -16.09 26.98
C ARG A 532 32.49 -16.51 25.83
N ARG A 533 31.54 -17.38 26.10
CA ARG A 533 30.52 -17.78 25.07
C ARG A 533 29.73 -16.59 24.58
N ALA A 534 29.34 -15.66 25.44
CA ALA A 534 28.69 -14.42 25.02
C ALA A 534 29.61 -13.59 24.08
N LEU A 535 30.91 -13.51 24.38
CA LEU A 535 31.93 -12.83 23.56
C LEU A 535 32.23 -13.58 22.24
N GLU A 536 32.02 -14.90 22.15
CA GLU A 536 32.08 -15.61 20.84
C GLU A 536 31.02 -15.11 19.87
N VAL A 537 29.86 -14.68 20.38
CA VAL A 537 28.77 -14.11 19.55
C VAL A 537 29.01 -12.63 19.24
N LYS A 538 29.40 -11.84 20.26
CA LYS A 538 29.68 -10.40 20.15
C LYS A 538 31.09 -10.11 20.73
N PRO A 539 32.18 -10.27 19.95
CA PRO A 539 33.56 -10.30 20.49
C PRO A 539 34.07 -9.00 21.13
N GLN A 540 33.46 -7.87 20.84
CA GLN A 540 33.90 -6.55 21.34
C GLN A 540 32.83 -5.85 22.17
N ASP A 541 31.81 -6.56 22.60
CA ASP A 541 30.78 -5.97 23.45
C ASP A 541 31.39 -5.57 24.80
N PRO A 542 31.35 -4.27 25.17
CA PRO A 542 32.02 -3.79 26.37
C PRO A 542 31.38 -4.32 27.65
N TYR A 543 30.10 -4.61 27.66
CA TYR A 543 29.40 -5.14 28.84
C TYR A 543 29.70 -6.63 29.05
N TYR A 544 29.90 -7.39 27.98
CA TYR A 544 30.33 -8.79 28.11
C TYR A 544 31.78 -8.90 28.51
N LEU A 545 32.64 -7.94 28.04
CA LEU A 545 34.01 -7.81 28.51
C LEU A 545 34.04 -7.40 29.99
N ASP A 546 33.18 -6.49 30.44
CA ASP A 546 33.05 -6.12 31.83
C ASP A 546 32.71 -7.32 32.71
N THR A 547 31.66 -8.07 32.35
CA THR A 547 31.22 -9.28 33.05
C THR A 547 32.37 -10.33 33.13
N LEU A 548 33.10 -10.55 32.02
CA LEU A 548 34.25 -11.48 32.04
C LEU A 548 35.34 -10.97 32.94
N GLY A 549 35.71 -9.68 32.81
CA GLY A 549 36.75 -9.06 33.65
C GLY A 549 36.42 -9.09 35.15
N TRP A 550 35.14 -8.83 35.46
CA TRP A 550 34.66 -8.88 36.83
C TRP A 550 34.69 -10.30 37.40
N ALA A 551 34.25 -11.31 36.59
CA ALA A 551 34.37 -12.72 36.97
C ALA A 551 35.82 -13.14 37.19
N GLN A 552 36.79 -12.68 36.39
CA GLN A 552 38.21 -12.94 36.57
C GLN A 552 38.74 -12.31 37.86
N PHE A 553 38.33 -11.09 38.16
CA PHE A 553 38.70 -10.40 39.39
C PHE A 553 38.24 -11.13 40.64
N LYS A 554 36.96 -11.48 40.68
CA LYS A 554 36.37 -12.25 41.81
C LYS A 554 36.98 -13.63 41.96
N ALA A 555 37.50 -14.22 40.88
CA ALA A 555 38.23 -15.47 40.90
C ALA A 555 39.74 -15.32 41.27
N GLY A 556 40.18 -14.09 41.60
CA GLY A 556 41.59 -13.81 41.98
C GLY A 556 42.57 -13.69 40.81
N LYS A 557 42.06 -13.69 39.54
CA LYS A 557 42.89 -13.51 38.31
C LYS A 557 43.07 -12.03 37.99
N VAL A 558 43.72 -11.29 38.88
CA VAL A 558 43.72 -9.82 38.85
C VAL A 558 44.44 -9.24 37.62
N GLU A 559 45.49 -9.89 37.12
CA GLU A 559 46.21 -9.49 35.90
C GLU A 559 45.37 -9.62 34.64
N GLU A 560 44.71 -10.77 34.48
CA GLU A 560 43.84 -11.01 33.35
C GLU A 560 42.65 -10.03 33.38
N SER A 561 42.07 -9.83 34.56
CA SER A 561 40.96 -8.90 34.79
C SER A 561 41.33 -7.47 34.39
N GLU A 562 42.50 -6.97 34.77
CA GLU A 562 42.94 -5.63 34.38
C GLU A 562 42.96 -5.43 32.86
N ALA A 563 43.49 -6.43 32.14
CA ALA A 563 43.56 -6.35 30.67
C ALA A 563 42.19 -6.39 30.03
N THR A 564 41.24 -7.19 30.58
CA THR A 564 39.87 -7.35 30.07
C THR A 564 39.05 -6.10 30.38
N LEU A 565 39.05 -5.60 31.62
CA LEU A 565 38.33 -4.41 32.04
C LEU A 565 38.86 -3.11 31.40
N ALA A 566 40.15 -3.04 31.08
CA ALA A 566 40.69 -1.91 30.32
C ALA A 566 40.03 -1.82 28.91
N LYS A 567 39.78 -2.98 28.26
CA LYS A 567 39.07 -3.02 26.97
C LYS A 567 37.60 -2.66 27.15
N ALA A 568 36.97 -3.20 28.22
CA ALA A 568 35.57 -2.88 28.53
C ALA A 568 35.37 -1.38 28.73
N ALA A 569 36.19 -0.75 29.60
CA ALA A 569 36.16 0.69 29.87
C ALA A 569 36.42 1.53 28.60
N SER A 570 37.36 1.10 27.73
CA SER A 570 37.60 1.78 26.46
C SER A 570 36.42 1.69 25.49
N GLY A 571 35.63 0.62 25.52
CA GLY A 571 34.44 0.41 24.68
C GLY A 571 33.17 1.05 25.26
N ALA A 572 32.98 0.97 26.58
CA ALA A 572 31.83 1.51 27.28
C ALA A 572 31.88 3.04 27.49
N GLY A 573 33.05 3.64 27.31
CA GLY A 573 33.24 5.08 27.51
C GLY A 573 33.08 5.49 28.98
N ASP A 574 32.13 6.40 29.24
CA ASP A 574 31.88 6.97 30.57
C ASP A 574 30.87 6.17 31.42
N ASP A 575 30.65 4.89 31.12
CA ASP A 575 29.74 4.04 31.90
C ASP A 575 30.31 3.85 33.33
N ILE A 576 29.53 4.30 34.30
CA ILE A 576 29.99 4.41 35.70
C ILE A 576 30.21 3.03 36.33
N VAL A 577 29.38 2.04 35.99
CA VAL A 577 29.47 0.68 36.56
C VAL A 577 30.71 -0.02 36.03
N VAL A 578 30.94 0.05 34.72
CA VAL A 578 32.16 -0.52 34.09
C VAL A 578 33.41 0.15 34.62
N LEU A 579 33.38 1.47 34.81
CA LEU A 579 34.49 2.20 35.38
C LEU A 579 34.74 1.84 36.86
N ASP A 580 33.69 1.61 37.66
CA ASP A 580 33.82 1.18 39.06
C ASP A 580 34.53 -0.18 39.16
N HIS A 581 34.15 -1.15 38.34
CA HIS A 581 34.80 -2.46 38.27
C HIS A 581 36.29 -2.32 37.89
N TYR A 582 36.60 -1.48 36.87
CA TYR A 582 37.99 -1.28 36.44
C TYR A 582 38.81 -0.55 37.49
N ILE A 583 38.27 0.47 38.16
CA ILE A 583 38.90 1.19 39.25
C ILE A 583 39.23 0.23 40.40
N GLU A 584 38.33 -0.68 40.77
CA GLU A 584 38.57 -1.65 41.84
C GLU A 584 39.77 -2.56 41.54
N VAL A 585 39.88 -3.01 40.31
CA VAL A 585 41.03 -3.81 39.88
C VAL A 585 42.31 -3.01 39.88
N LEU A 586 42.32 -1.74 39.47
CA LEU A 586 43.47 -0.87 39.51
C LEU A 586 43.94 -0.62 40.93
N LEU A 587 43.02 -0.44 41.88
CA LEU A 587 43.34 -0.30 43.31
C LEU A 587 43.98 -1.57 43.87
N ALA A 588 43.41 -2.75 43.54
CA ALA A 588 43.99 -4.04 43.92
C ALA A 588 45.38 -4.26 43.33
N ARG A 589 45.66 -3.71 42.16
CA ARG A 589 46.99 -3.68 41.49
C ARG A 589 47.92 -2.59 42.00
N LYS A 590 47.48 -1.77 42.95
CA LYS A 590 48.21 -0.61 43.50
C LYS A 590 48.56 0.45 42.43
N LYS A 591 47.77 0.53 41.36
CA LYS A 591 47.92 1.55 40.28
C LYS A 591 47.14 2.82 40.64
N TYR A 592 47.49 3.42 41.75
CA TYR A 592 46.75 4.50 42.38
C TYR A 592 46.61 5.75 41.52
N ASP A 593 47.64 6.14 40.76
CA ASP A 593 47.59 7.30 39.87
C ASP A 593 46.50 7.11 38.79
N LYS A 594 46.48 5.94 38.16
CA LYS A 594 45.50 5.63 37.12
C LYS A 594 44.10 5.53 37.69
N ALA A 595 43.95 4.93 38.86
CA ALA A 595 42.66 4.85 39.55
C ALA A 595 42.15 6.25 39.93
N ALA A 596 43.03 7.11 40.51
CA ALA A 596 42.67 8.47 40.86
C ALA A 596 42.28 9.33 39.65
N ALA A 597 42.97 9.17 38.53
CA ALA A 597 42.66 9.89 37.29
C ALA A 597 41.28 9.53 36.74
N LEU A 598 40.92 8.24 36.74
CA LEU A 598 39.58 7.78 36.33
C LEU A 598 38.50 8.24 37.32
N MET A 599 38.70 8.08 38.61
CA MET A 599 37.77 8.53 39.64
C MET A 599 37.48 10.02 39.55
N LYS A 600 38.50 10.86 39.31
CA LYS A 600 38.33 12.30 39.04
C LYS A 600 37.55 12.54 37.78
N GLY A 601 37.83 11.79 36.70
CA GLY A 601 37.05 11.88 35.44
C GLY A 601 35.57 11.67 35.67
N VAL A 602 35.19 10.66 36.46
CA VAL A 602 33.79 10.35 36.81
C VAL A 602 33.15 11.41 37.73
N THR A 603 33.87 11.86 38.76
CA THR A 603 33.31 12.76 39.80
C THR A 603 33.27 14.23 39.41
N GLU A 604 34.12 14.66 38.45
CA GLU A 604 34.17 16.03 37.95
C GLU A 604 33.35 16.26 36.68
N ARG A 605 32.75 15.20 36.10
CA ARG A 605 31.76 15.36 35.02
C ARG A 605 30.37 15.67 35.58
N GLU A 606 29.55 16.27 34.78
CA GLU A 606 28.14 16.43 35.10
C GLU A 606 27.44 15.07 34.93
N VAL A 607 26.91 14.51 36.02
CA VAL A 607 26.13 13.28 36.03
C VAL A 607 24.66 13.67 36.11
N THR A 608 23.87 13.20 35.18
CA THR A 608 22.44 13.55 35.08
C THR A 608 21.61 12.85 36.15
N GLN A 609 20.44 13.42 36.50
CA GLN A 609 19.50 12.75 37.38
C GLN A 609 18.96 11.44 36.79
N GLU A 610 18.88 11.36 35.45
CA GLU A 610 18.47 10.16 34.76
C GLU A 610 19.51 9.03 34.91
N GLU A 611 20.79 9.33 34.82
CA GLU A 611 21.86 8.35 35.10
C GLU A 611 21.83 7.85 36.57
N LEU A 612 21.51 8.72 37.51
CA LEU A 612 21.42 8.35 38.92
C LEU A 612 20.07 7.75 39.34
N ALA A 613 19.10 7.66 38.42
CA ALA A 613 17.86 6.96 38.68
C ALA A 613 18.03 5.42 38.64
N ASP A 614 19.09 4.95 38.00
CA ASP A 614 19.53 3.56 38.06
C ASP A 614 20.28 3.29 39.38
N GLU A 615 19.81 2.29 40.14
CA GLU A 615 20.33 2.00 41.49
C GLU A 615 21.79 1.54 41.46
N ASP A 616 22.17 0.74 40.47
CA ASP A 616 23.55 0.23 40.34
C ASP A 616 24.50 1.37 39.96
N THR A 617 24.13 2.23 39.05
CA THR A 617 24.86 3.42 38.64
C THR A 617 25.03 4.40 39.81
N ALA A 618 23.96 4.65 40.57
CA ALA A 618 24.03 5.51 41.75
C ALA A 618 24.95 4.95 42.86
N ALA A 619 24.85 3.63 43.08
CA ALA A 619 25.72 2.94 44.03
C ALA A 619 27.20 2.98 43.60
N ALA A 620 27.47 2.71 42.30
CA ALA A 620 28.83 2.79 41.75
C ALA A 620 29.38 4.21 41.84
N TYR A 621 28.62 5.22 41.45
CA TYR A 621 29.03 6.64 41.58
C TYR A 621 29.37 7.02 43.01
N LYS A 622 28.57 6.59 43.97
CA LYS A 622 28.83 6.81 45.40
C LYS A 622 30.12 6.12 45.84
N ARG A 623 30.32 4.84 45.46
CA ARG A 623 31.56 4.09 45.78
C ARG A 623 32.78 4.78 45.21
N ILE A 624 32.76 5.22 43.98
CA ILE A 624 33.86 5.93 43.32
C ILE A 624 34.20 7.23 44.07
N LYS A 625 33.19 8.01 44.43
CA LYS A 625 33.36 9.28 45.15
C LYS A 625 33.95 9.09 46.55
N ASP A 626 33.46 8.10 47.29
CA ASP A 626 33.97 7.81 48.63
C ASP A 626 35.41 7.28 48.58
N ARG A 627 35.72 6.36 47.65
CA ARG A 627 37.06 5.84 47.41
C ARG A 627 38.06 6.91 46.99
N LEU A 628 37.66 7.86 46.14
CA LEU A 628 38.56 8.96 45.75
C LEU A 628 38.91 9.84 46.96
N ARG A 629 37.93 10.14 47.81
CA ARG A 629 38.13 10.91 49.04
C ARG A 629 39.11 10.23 50.00
N ASP A 630 38.94 8.93 50.22
CA ASP A 630 39.76 8.15 51.09
C ASP A 630 41.17 7.97 50.53
N LEU A 631 41.32 7.70 49.24
CA LEU A 631 42.61 7.56 48.57
C LEU A 631 43.45 8.86 48.62
N ILE A 632 42.82 10.02 48.39
CA ILE A 632 43.49 11.32 48.49
C ILE A 632 43.92 11.62 49.97
N ARG A 633 43.13 11.17 50.95
CA ARG A 633 43.50 11.30 52.37
C ARG A 633 44.72 10.47 52.73
N GLU A 634 44.84 9.25 52.22
CA GLU A 634 45.95 8.34 52.44
C GLU A 634 47.21 8.74 51.63
N GLN A 635 47.00 9.29 50.43
CA GLN A 635 48.04 9.68 49.48
C GLN A 635 47.81 11.09 48.93
N PRO A 636 48.15 12.16 49.68
CA PRO A 636 47.82 13.54 49.27
C PRO A 636 48.43 13.98 47.94
N GLY A 637 49.52 13.36 47.49
CA GLY A 637 50.15 13.63 46.18
C GLY A 637 49.21 13.32 44.98
N LEU A 638 48.26 12.45 45.18
CA LEU A 638 47.27 12.12 44.11
C LEU A 638 46.28 13.25 43.85
N SER A 639 46.21 14.26 44.70
CA SER A 639 45.36 15.44 44.44
C SER A 639 45.78 16.21 43.19
N SER A 640 47.05 16.10 42.74
CA SER A 640 47.57 16.77 41.53
C SER A 640 47.47 15.94 40.24
N VAL A 641 47.00 14.70 40.31
CA VAL A 641 46.84 13.84 39.11
C VAL A 641 45.76 14.42 38.20
N GLU A 642 46.10 14.60 36.93
CA GLU A 642 45.12 15.05 35.92
C GLU A 642 44.02 14.02 35.67
N LYS A 643 42.82 14.51 35.43
CA LYS A 643 41.67 13.66 35.11
C LYS A 643 41.81 13.05 33.71
N VAL A 644 41.34 11.82 33.56
CA VAL A 644 41.20 11.15 32.28
C VAL A 644 39.70 11.06 31.94
N SER A 645 39.31 11.64 30.80
CA SER A 645 38.02 11.44 30.21
C SER A 645 38.18 10.40 29.10
N LEU A 646 37.41 9.34 29.16
CA LEU A 646 37.32 8.36 28.08
C LEU A 646 36.32 8.92 27.07
N ASN A 647 36.77 9.24 25.84
CA ASN A 647 35.95 9.81 24.80
C ASN A 647 34.65 8.97 24.57
N LYS A 648 33.51 9.63 24.57
CA LYS A 648 32.24 9.03 24.13
C LYS A 648 32.38 8.53 22.70
N LYS A 649 32.60 7.23 22.53
CA LYS A 649 32.07 6.54 21.35
C LYS A 649 30.58 6.37 21.63
N GLU A 650 29.73 6.89 20.74
CA GLU A 650 28.27 6.81 20.86
C GLU A 650 27.81 5.47 21.41
N ALA A 651 27.11 5.50 22.53
CA ALA A 651 26.78 4.33 23.31
C ALA A 651 25.87 3.39 22.50
N VAL A 652 26.40 2.23 22.20
CA VAL A 652 25.70 1.15 21.47
C VAL A 652 24.42 0.69 22.20
N PHE A 653 24.29 0.99 23.49
CA PHE A 653 23.14 0.53 24.30
C PHE A 653 21.85 1.35 24.11
N LYS A 654 21.93 2.65 23.77
CA LYS A 654 20.75 3.39 23.28
C LYS A 654 20.23 2.84 21.96
N GLN A 655 21.07 2.15 21.20
CA GLN A 655 20.73 1.53 19.93
C GLN A 655 19.91 0.23 20.08
N GLN A 656 20.02 -0.51 21.17
CA GLN A 656 19.21 -1.74 21.35
C GLN A 656 17.78 -1.45 21.79
N GLN A 657 17.54 -0.47 22.65
CA GLN A 657 16.16 -0.01 22.94
C GLN A 657 15.54 0.66 21.73
N THR A 658 16.30 1.51 21.00
CA THR A 658 15.80 2.12 19.75
C THR A 658 15.69 1.12 18.60
N SER A 659 16.48 0.06 18.51
CA SER A 659 16.32 -0.97 17.47
C SER A 659 15.10 -1.85 17.73
N PHE A 660 14.79 -2.17 18.99
CA PHE A 660 13.57 -2.88 19.36
C PHE A 660 12.32 -2.01 19.09
N ASP A 661 12.38 -0.73 19.42
CA ASP A 661 11.33 0.25 19.12
C ASP A 661 11.19 0.47 17.59
N VAL A 662 12.30 0.48 16.85
CA VAL A 662 12.30 0.60 15.38
C VAL A 662 11.80 -0.69 14.70
N GLU A 663 12.17 -1.88 15.15
CA GLU A 663 11.61 -3.14 14.62
C GLU A 663 10.12 -3.27 14.88
N LEU A 664 9.62 -2.80 16.03
CA LEU A 664 8.20 -2.75 16.34
C LEU A 664 7.43 -1.75 15.44
N LEU A 665 8.06 -0.61 15.11
CA LEU A 665 7.46 0.44 14.30
C LEU A 665 7.61 0.18 12.80
N THR A 666 8.71 -0.45 12.38
CA THR A 666 8.98 -0.65 10.96
C THR A 666 8.48 -1.98 10.43
N GLY A 667 7.97 -2.91 11.27
CA GLY A 667 7.40 -4.22 10.86
C GLY A 667 7.51 -4.53 9.37
N GLY A 668 8.75 -4.57 8.83
CA GLY A 668 9.08 -4.77 7.43
C GLY A 668 8.39 -3.75 6.51
N LEU A 669 9.05 -2.65 6.16
CA LEU A 669 8.66 -1.89 4.96
C LEU A 669 8.73 -2.83 3.76
N PRO A 670 7.61 -2.98 2.96
CA PRO A 670 7.60 -3.83 1.78
C PRO A 670 8.50 -3.27 0.66
#